data_ce6ef6e321f1fb2a87e8d12eccf467af
#
_entry.id   ce6ef6e321f1fb2a87e8d12eccf467af
#
_cell.length_a   1.000
_cell.length_b   1.000
_cell.length_c   1.000
_cell.angle_alpha   90.00
_cell.angle_beta   90.00
_cell.angle_gamma   90.00
#
_symmetry.space_group_name_H-M   'P 1'
#
loop_
_entity.id
_entity.type
_entity.pdbx_description
1 polymer ?
#
loop_
_entity_poly.entity_id
_entity_poly.type
_entity_poly.pdbx_seq_one_letter_code
_entity_poly.pdbx_strand_id
1 'polypeptide(L)'
;MQKIIRQIAAEIRVQELQVQTAVNLLDGGATVPFIARYRKEATGGLDDIQLRELEQRLGYLRELDDRRATVLKSIEGQGKLTPALRASIEQTATKQDLEDLYLPYKVKRRTKGQMARVAGIEPLANQLLADPSLDPAAQALPFVQAEKNENGDDFTTVQAVLDGVRDILSERWAEDAPLVQSLRQWLWSEALFSSRRVSGKDEHVPDHAKFRDYFDYDEPIGRVPSHRALAVFRGRGLEILDAKLVLPLPLETGPPTGARAVPAVSLAEGKIALHLGWSHKARPADDLLRKCVAWTWRVKLSLSLERDLFTRLREDAEKVAIKVFADNLRDLLLAAPAGPRVVMGLDPGIRTGVKVAVVDATGKLVDTATVFPHEPRKDWDGSLHLLAKLCEKHGVNLIAIGNGTASRETDKLAADLIKIMEKQAVSLVGSAQGAIEKVVVSEAGASVYSASEFASQEMPDVDVSLRGAASIARRLQDPLAELVKIDPKSIGVGQYQHDVNQSDLARSLSAVVEDCVNSVGVDLNTASVPLLARVSGLSQTVAKAVVRWRDANGAFASRADLLKVTGLGAKTFEQSAGFLRLRASSNPLDMTGVHPETYAVVQKIMLHTGKPVAELMGRAEMLKTLKPELFANAQFGVITVRDILAELGKPAHDPRPDFKVARFNDGVEDIRDLKEGMLLEGTVSNVAAFGAFIDIGVHQDGLVHVSQLSSKFVTDAREVVKTGDIVKVRVTEVDVARKRIGLTMKLGDLPSRSGGSQGNRFEGARAAGQGNKSGAAEVLGATMMASAFNKLAALKK
;
A
#
# COMPACT_ATOMS: atom_id res chain seq x y z
N MET A 1 -15.04 -10.29 24.07
CA MET A 1 -15.74 -9.89 22.82
C MET A 1 -16.44 -8.53 22.95
N GLN A 2 -17.30 -8.24 23.95
CA GLN A 2 -18.01 -6.94 24.08
C GLN A 2 -17.06 -5.74 24.15
N LYS A 3 -15.91 -5.87 24.83
CA LYS A 3 -14.87 -4.82 24.87
C LYS A 3 -14.31 -4.52 23.48
N ILE A 4 -14.03 -5.56 22.68
CA ILE A 4 -13.53 -5.43 21.30
C ILE A 4 -14.54 -4.69 20.44
N ILE A 5 -15.82 -5.07 20.50
CA ILE A 5 -16.90 -4.44 19.73
C ILE A 5 -17.00 -2.94 20.04
N ARG A 6 -17.01 -2.58 21.33
CA ARG A 6 -17.05 -1.17 21.75
C ARG A 6 -15.86 -0.39 21.27
N GLN A 7 -14.68 -0.97 21.34
CA GLN A 7 -13.45 -0.34 20.88
C GLN A 7 -13.48 -0.09 19.38
N ILE A 8 -13.83 -1.11 18.56
CA ILE A 8 -13.95 -0.97 17.11
C ILE A 8 -15.00 0.07 16.75
N ALA A 9 -16.18 0.05 17.41
CA ALA A 9 -17.24 1.01 17.16
C ALA A 9 -16.78 2.47 17.36
N ALA A 10 -16.00 2.71 18.42
CA ALA A 10 -15.42 4.03 18.69
C ALA A 10 -14.36 4.43 17.63
N GLU A 11 -13.51 3.49 17.21
CA GLU A 11 -12.43 3.72 16.23
C GLU A 11 -13.00 4.08 14.85
N ILE A 12 -13.97 3.29 14.33
CA ILE A 12 -14.58 3.53 13.00
C ILE A 12 -15.82 4.44 13.05
N ARG A 13 -16.16 4.99 14.24
CA ARG A 13 -17.25 5.96 14.46
C ARG A 13 -18.64 5.47 14.06
N VAL A 14 -18.98 4.25 14.47
CA VAL A 14 -20.27 3.63 14.22
C VAL A 14 -20.89 3.09 15.52
N GLN A 15 -22.11 2.57 15.46
CA GLN A 15 -22.78 2.01 16.63
C GLN A 15 -22.28 0.60 16.98
N GLU A 16 -22.26 0.25 18.26
CA GLU A 16 -21.84 -1.09 18.73
C GLU A 16 -22.66 -2.22 18.08
N LEU A 17 -23.95 -2.00 17.87
CA LEU A 17 -24.84 -2.99 17.24
C LEU A 17 -24.43 -3.28 15.78
N GLN A 18 -24.01 -2.26 15.03
CA GLN A 18 -23.53 -2.43 13.65
C GLN A 18 -22.27 -3.30 13.62
N VAL A 19 -21.32 -3.03 14.52
CA VAL A 19 -20.10 -3.82 14.65
C VAL A 19 -20.42 -5.25 15.08
N GLN A 20 -21.28 -5.44 16.08
CA GLN A 20 -21.70 -6.77 16.55
C GLN A 20 -22.30 -7.60 15.42
N THR A 21 -23.18 -6.99 14.62
CA THR A 21 -23.81 -7.67 13.49
C THR A 21 -22.80 -8.03 12.41
N ALA A 22 -21.90 -7.09 12.06
CA ALA A 22 -20.85 -7.34 11.09
C ALA A 22 -19.89 -8.47 11.54
N VAL A 23 -19.49 -8.48 12.82
CA VAL A 23 -18.67 -9.54 13.41
C VAL A 23 -19.38 -10.88 13.32
N ASN A 24 -20.66 -10.95 13.66
CA ASN A 24 -21.42 -12.20 13.57
C ASN A 24 -21.52 -12.73 12.14
N LEU A 25 -21.67 -11.84 11.15
CA LEU A 25 -21.69 -12.22 9.73
C LEU A 25 -20.32 -12.74 9.27
N LEU A 26 -19.23 -12.06 9.65
CA LEU A 26 -17.85 -12.48 9.33
C LEU A 26 -17.52 -13.83 9.98
N ASP A 27 -17.83 -14.00 11.26
CA ASP A 27 -17.65 -15.27 11.98
C ASP A 27 -18.54 -16.39 11.41
N GLY A 28 -19.69 -16.03 10.87
CA GLY A 28 -20.53 -16.90 10.06
C GLY A 28 -19.92 -17.24 8.69
N GLY A 29 -18.77 -16.67 8.32
CA GLY A 29 -18.05 -16.91 7.07
C GLY A 29 -18.61 -16.14 5.87
N ALA A 30 -19.34 -15.04 6.09
CA ALA A 30 -19.70 -14.10 5.05
C ALA A 30 -18.46 -13.24 4.68
N THR A 31 -18.30 -12.93 3.39
CA THR A 31 -17.21 -12.09 2.91
C THR A 31 -17.55 -10.61 3.01
N VAL A 32 -16.53 -9.75 3.07
CA VAL A 32 -16.73 -8.29 3.12
C VAL A 32 -17.55 -7.77 1.94
N PRO A 33 -17.27 -8.13 0.67
CA PRO A 33 -18.08 -7.66 -0.45
C PRO A 33 -19.55 -8.07 -0.35
N PHE A 34 -19.84 -9.29 0.11
CA PHE A 34 -21.20 -9.77 0.30
C PHE A 34 -21.94 -8.98 1.38
N ILE A 35 -21.29 -8.72 2.52
CA ILE A 35 -21.86 -7.92 3.60
C ILE A 35 -22.12 -6.49 3.12
N ALA A 36 -21.13 -5.86 2.49
CA ALA A 36 -21.22 -4.49 1.99
C ALA A 36 -22.33 -4.30 0.95
N ARG A 37 -22.59 -5.30 0.13
CA ARG A 37 -23.58 -5.19 -0.95
C ARG A 37 -24.97 -5.69 -0.54
N TYR A 38 -25.07 -6.84 0.13
CA TYR A 38 -26.33 -7.57 0.33
C TYR A 38 -26.79 -7.70 1.78
N ARG A 39 -26.02 -7.16 2.75
CA ARG A 39 -26.37 -7.17 4.18
C ARG A 39 -26.36 -5.77 4.80
N LYS A 40 -26.51 -4.73 3.96
CA LYS A 40 -26.55 -3.31 4.41
C LYS A 40 -27.63 -3.04 5.47
N GLU A 41 -28.81 -3.62 5.28
CA GLU A 41 -29.91 -3.47 6.24
C GLU A 41 -29.52 -3.99 7.63
N ALA A 42 -28.88 -5.16 7.69
CA ALA A 42 -28.45 -5.78 8.94
C ALA A 42 -27.30 -5.00 9.62
N THR A 43 -26.39 -4.44 8.83
CA THR A 43 -25.23 -3.68 9.35
C THR A 43 -25.50 -2.17 9.48
N GLY A 44 -26.73 -1.72 9.17
CA GLY A 44 -27.05 -0.29 9.21
C GLY A 44 -26.26 0.55 8.22
N GLY A 45 -25.86 -0.04 7.07
CA GLY A 45 -25.23 0.64 5.93
C GLY A 45 -23.70 0.75 6.00
N LEU A 46 -23.01 -0.13 6.73
CA LEU A 46 -21.54 -0.16 6.70
C LEU A 46 -21.04 -0.40 5.26
N ASP A 47 -20.10 0.42 4.81
CA ASP A 47 -19.48 0.29 3.51
C ASP A 47 -18.30 -0.70 3.51
N ASP A 48 -17.73 -0.97 2.34
CA ASP A 48 -16.60 -1.88 2.15
C ASP A 48 -15.35 -1.41 2.89
N ILE A 49 -15.07 -0.12 2.93
CA ILE A 49 -13.93 0.47 3.62
C ILE A 49 -14.04 0.24 5.13
N GLN A 50 -15.21 0.58 5.70
CA GLN A 50 -15.49 0.37 7.14
C GLN A 50 -15.43 -1.11 7.53
N LEU A 51 -15.95 -1.99 6.68
CA LEU A 51 -15.94 -3.43 6.92
C LEU A 51 -14.53 -4.03 6.83
N ARG A 52 -13.67 -3.56 5.90
CA ARG A 52 -12.27 -3.98 5.81
C ARG A 52 -11.46 -3.49 7.03
N GLU A 53 -11.70 -2.26 7.47
CA GLU A 53 -11.08 -1.73 8.68
C GLU A 53 -11.51 -2.52 9.92
N LEU A 54 -12.82 -2.83 10.04
CA LEU A 54 -13.37 -3.66 11.10
C LEU A 54 -12.74 -5.06 11.09
N GLU A 55 -12.66 -5.73 9.94
CA GLU A 55 -12.06 -7.07 9.78
C GLU A 55 -10.59 -7.08 10.25
N GLN A 56 -9.80 -6.11 9.79
CA GLN A 56 -8.40 -5.98 10.19
C GLN A 56 -8.25 -5.72 11.69
N ARG A 57 -9.09 -4.82 12.21
CA ARG A 57 -9.03 -4.42 13.62
C ARG A 57 -9.49 -5.53 14.55
N LEU A 58 -10.52 -6.28 14.14
CA LEU A 58 -11.02 -7.44 14.84
C LEU A 58 -9.93 -8.51 14.99
N GLY A 59 -9.21 -8.81 13.91
CA GLY A 59 -8.07 -9.74 13.94
C GLY A 59 -7.01 -9.31 14.95
N TYR A 60 -6.57 -8.04 14.87
CA TYR A 60 -5.56 -7.50 15.80
C TYR A 60 -6.01 -7.57 17.27
N LEU A 61 -7.24 -7.19 17.58
CA LEU A 61 -7.73 -7.16 18.96
C LEU A 61 -7.96 -8.56 19.54
N ARG A 62 -8.34 -9.53 18.70
CA ARG A 62 -8.41 -10.95 19.11
C ARG A 62 -7.02 -11.49 19.46
N GLU A 63 -6.03 -11.23 18.62
CA GLU A 63 -4.64 -11.63 18.91
C GLU A 63 -4.10 -10.95 20.18
N LEU A 64 -4.47 -9.69 20.42
CA LEU A 64 -4.10 -8.99 21.67
C LEU A 64 -4.76 -9.63 22.88
N ASP A 65 -6.04 -10.01 22.82
CA ASP A 65 -6.74 -10.68 23.92
C ASP A 65 -6.15 -12.06 24.20
N ASP A 66 -5.85 -12.86 23.20
CA ASP A 66 -5.19 -14.16 23.34
C ASP A 66 -3.80 -14.01 23.97
N ARG A 67 -3.07 -12.97 23.56
CA ARG A 67 -1.76 -12.66 24.18
C ARG A 67 -1.90 -12.22 25.63
N ARG A 68 -2.91 -11.39 25.98
CA ARG A 68 -3.20 -11.03 27.38
C ARG A 68 -3.47 -12.28 28.24
N ALA A 69 -4.32 -13.19 27.74
CA ALA A 69 -4.61 -14.44 28.44
C ALA A 69 -3.34 -15.27 28.70
N THR A 70 -2.46 -15.36 27.69
CA THR A 70 -1.18 -16.06 27.80
C THR A 70 -0.28 -15.41 28.83
N VAL A 71 -0.17 -14.08 28.84
CA VAL A 71 0.66 -13.31 29.79
C VAL A 71 0.12 -13.47 31.22
N LEU A 72 -1.19 -13.32 31.42
CA LEU A 72 -1.82 -13.49 32.73
C LEU A 72 -1.55 -14.88 33.31
N LYS A 73 -1.75 -15.92 32.50
CA LYS A 73 -1.48 -17.32 32.90
C LYS A 73 -0.01 -17.54 33.28
N SER A 74 0.92 -16.92 32.53
CA SER A 74 2.36 -17.03 32.80
C SER A 74 2.74 -16.38 34.13
N ILE A 75 2.20 -15.18 34.44
CA ILE A 75 2.50 -14.46 35.68
C ILE A 75 1.81 -15.14 36.89
N GLU A 76 0.59 -15.65 36.71
CA GLU A 76 -0.15 -16.40 37.73
C GLU A 76 0.58 -17.70 38.11
N GLY A 77 1.10 -18.43 37.09
CA GLY A 77 1.92 -19.63 37.34
C GLY A 77 3.23 -19.37 38.10
N GLN A 78 3.69 -18.12 38.14
CA GLN A 78 4.83 -17.68 38.95
C GLN A 78 4.42 -17.20 40.35
N GLY A 79 3.13 -17.16 40.69
CA GLY A 79 2.61 -16.65 41.95
C GLY A 79 2.78 -15.13 42.12
N LYS A 80 2.99 -14.36 41.05
CA LYS A 80 3.31 -12.92 41.08
C LYS A 80 2.18 -12.03 40.61
N LEU A 81 1.03 -12.58 40.27
CA LEU A 81 -0.10 -11.83 39.72
C LEU A 81 -0.89 -11.14 40.85
N THR A 82 -0.71 -9.82 40.98
CA THR A 82 -1.49 -8.99 41.90
C THR A 82 -2.79 -8.49 41.21
N PRO A 83 -3.85 -8.14 41.96
CA PRO A 83 -5.06 -7.53 41.41
C PRO A 83 -4.81 -6.27 40.60
N ALA A 84 -3.87 -5.40 41.06
CA ALA A 84 -3.49 -4.19 40.35
C ALA A 84 -2.81 -4.48 39.00
N LEU A 85 -1.87 -5.43 38.98
CA LEU A 85 -1.19 -5.84 37.77
C LEU A 85 -2.16 -6.49 36.76
N ARG A 86 -3.08 -7.33 37.23
CA ARG A 86 -4.17 -7.91 36.42
C ARG A 86 -4.98 -6.80 35.73
N ALA A 87 -5.43 -5.81 36.49
CA ALA A 87 -6.19 -4.67 35.97
C ALA A 87 -5.40 -3.88 34.92
N SER A 88 -4.11 -3.62 35.19
CA SER A 88 -3.22 -2.91 34.24
C SER A 88 -3.05 -3.71 32.94
N ILE A 89 -2.81 -5.00 32.99
CA ILE A 89 -2.70 -5.88 31.81
C ILE A 89 -4.01 -5.91 31.01
N GLU A 90 -5.15 -6.04 31.67
CA GLU A 90 -6.46 -6.04 31.05
C GLU A 90 -6.84 -4.71 30.38
N GLN A 91 -6.25 -3.60 30.81
CA GLN A 91 -6.47 -2.26 30.26
C GLN A 91 -5.52 -1.89 29.11
N THR A 92 -4.47 -2.66 28.84
CA THR A 92 -3.52 -2.35 27.76
C THR A 92 -4.25 -2.18 26.43
N ALA A 93 -3.87 -1.15 25.66
CA ALA A 93 -4.48 -0.87 24.35
C ALA A 93 -3.66 -1.45 23.19
N THR A 94 -2.38 -1.72 23.41
CA THR A 94 -1.44 -2.19 22.38
C THR A 94 -0.66 -3.43 22.84
N LYS A 95 -0.14 -4.19 21.86
CA LYS A 95 0.78 -5.30 22.14
C LYS A 95 2.06 -4.79 22.82
N GLN A 96 2.54 -3.59 22.47
CA GLN A 96 3.73 -3.01 23.07
C GLN A 96 3.55 -2.74 24.57
N ASP A 97 2.45 -2.08 24.96
CA ASP A 97 2.16 -1.80 26.38
C ASP A 97 2.02 -3.10 27.18
N LEU A 98 1.43 -4.13 26.58
CA LEU A 98 1.32 -5.45 27.20
C LEU A 98 2.68 -6.10 27.42
N GLU A 99 3.58 -6.04 26.43
CA GLU A 99 4.91 -6.58 26.51
C GLU A 99 5.79 -5.83 27.54
N ASP A 100 5.62 -4.51 27.66
CA ASP A 100 6.30 -3.70 28.68
C ASP A 100 5.93 -4.15 30.10
N LEU A 101 4.62 -4.36 30.35
CA LEU A 101 4.15 -4.89 31.65
C LEU A 101 4.60 -6.33 31.92
N TYR A 102 4.75 -7.12 30.87
CA TYR A 102 5.19 -8.52 31.01
C TYR A 102 6.71 -8.66 31.17
N LEU A 103 7.51 -7.67 30.73
CA LEU A 103 8.97 -7.75 30.68
C LEU A 103 9.64 -8.19 31.99
N PRO A 104 9.24 -7.72 33.20
CA PRO A 104 9.82 -8.18 34.49
C PRO A 104 9.56 -9.66 34.79
N TYR A 105 8.54 -10.26 34.18
CA TYR A 105 8.06 -11.62 34.44
C TYR A 105 8.50 -12.63 33.36
N LYS A 106 9.14 -12.16 32.28
CA LYS A 106 9.68 -13.05 31.24
C LYS A 106 10.82 -13.90 31.81
N VAL A 107 10.82 -15.17 31.46
CA VAL A 107 11.97 -16.03 31.75
C VAL A 107 13.17 -15.54 30.96
N LYS A 108 14.18 -15.07 31.67
CA LYS A 108 15.39 -14.48 31.10
C LYS A 108 16.56 -15.44 31.15
N ARG A 109 17.49 -15.26 30.24
CA ARG A 109 18.85 -15.79 30.41
C ARG A 109 19.48 -15.13 31.62
N ARG A 110 20.41 -15.83 32.26
CA ARG A 110 21.16 -15.35 33.44
C ARG A 110 21.77 -13.96 33.15
N THR A 111 21.21 -12.92 33.78
CA THR A 111 21.66 -11.54 33.65
C THR A 111 22.63 -11.17 34.80
N LYS A 112 23.49 -10.13 34.59
CA LYS A 112 24.38 -9.66 35.64
C LYS A 112 23.61 -9.20 36.91
N GLY A 113 22.47 -8.53 36.73
CA GLY A 113 21.60 -8.15 37.82
C GLY A 113 21.03 -9.36 38.57
N GLN A 114 20.67 -10.44 37.84
CA GLN A 114 20.19 -11.68 38.45
C GLN A 114 21.33 -12.41 39.20
N MET A 115 22.54 -12.44 38.65
CA MET A 115 23.71 -12.98 39.34
C MET A 115 23.98 -12.26 40.68
N ALA A 116 23.91 -10.93 40.68
CA ALA A 116 24.07 -10.14 41.88
C ALA A 116 22.93 -10.34 42.90
N ARG A 117 21.68 -10.54 42.45
CA ARG A 117 20.56 -10.92 43.38
C ARG A 117 20.78 -12.29 44.02
N VAL A 118 21.21 -13.28 43.21
CA VAL A 118 21.53 -14.61 43.73
C VAL A 118 22.68 -14.56 44.73
N ALA A 119 23.65 -13.66 44.52
CA ALA A 119 24.73 -13.38 45.46
C ALA A 119 24.30 -12.61 46.74
N GLY A 120 23.03 -12.27 46.86
CA GLY A 120 22.47 -11.60 48.07
C GLY A 120 22.70 -10.11 48.11
N ILE A 121 23.07 -9.44 47.02
CA ILE A 121 23.42 -8.01 46.98
C ILE A 121 22.18 -7.09 46.93
N GLU A 122 20.99 -7.61 46.64
CA GLU A 122 19.76 -6.80 46.49
C GLU A 122 19.37 -5.95 47.73
N PRO A 123 19.53 -6.45 48.98
CA PRO A 123 19.29 -5.62 50.17
C PRO A 123 20.17 -4.37 50.21
N LEU A 124 21.45 -4.47 49.82
CA LEU A 124 22.35 -3.34 49.75
C LEU A 124 21.88 -2.32 48.70
N ALA A 125 21.47 -2.79 47.53
CA ALA A 125 20.93 -1.92 46.48
C ALA A 125 19.70 -1.14 46.96
N ASN A 126 18.79 -1.81 47.69
CA ASN A 126 17.60 -1.18 48.26
C ASN A 126 17.96 -0.16 49.36
N GLN A 127 18.92 -0.47 50.23
CA GLN A 127 19.37 0.38 51.33
C GLN A 127 20.01 1.67 50.80
N LEU A 128 20.95 1.59 49.82
CA LEU A 128 21.61 2.75 49.22
C LEU A 128 20.66 3.63 48.43
N LEU A 129 19.63 3.05 47.81
CA LEU A 129 18.60 3.80 47.12
C LEU A 129 17.65 4.53 48.08
N ALA A 130 17.27 3.86 49.19
CA ALA A 130 16.39 4.45 50.20
C ALA A 130 17.06 5.54 51.03
N ASP A 131 18.33 5.35 51.38
CA ASP A 131 19.12 6.33 52.15
C ASP A 131 20.48 6.60 51.47
N PRO A 132 20.57 7.57 50.58
CA PRO A 132 21.80 7.95 49.90
C PRO A 132 22.84 8.63 50.79
N SER A 133 22.56 8.88 52.06
CA SER A 133 23.53 9.42 53.03
C SER A 133 24.55 8.36 53.51
N LEU A 134 24.31 7.10 53.25
CA LEU A 134 25.19 5.99 53.57
C LEU A 134 26.41 5.93 52.67
N ASP A 135 27.58 5.57 53.26
CA ASP A 135 28.80 5.35 52.46
C ASP A 135 28.70 4.00 51.71
N PRO A 136 28.65 3.99 50.36
CA PRO A 136 28.53 2.78 49.58
C PRO A 136 29.65 1.76 49.85
N ALA A 137 30.89 2.23 50.00
CA ALA A 137 32.02 1.34 50.19
C ALA A 137 31.97 0.63 51.56
N ALA A 138 31.63 1.37 52.63
CA ALA A 138 31.45 0.79 53.94
C ALA A 138 30.27 -0.20 53.99
N GLN A 139 29.13 0.14 53.34
CA GLN A 139 27.95 -0.72 53.29
C GLN A 139 28.14 -1.97 52.40
N ALA A 140 29.07 -1.93 51.46
CA ALA A 140 29.36 -3.07 50.57
C ALA A 140 30.25 -4.14 51.22
N LEU A 141 31.05 -3.79 52.27
CA LEU A 141 31.97 -4.71 52.90
C LEU A 141 31.35 -6.02 53.42
N PRO A 142 30.15 -6.01 54.07
CA PRO A 142 29.51 -7.25 54.52
C PRO A 142 29.05 -8.18 53.37
N PHE A 143 28.96 -7.69 52.15
CA PHE A 143 28.51 -8.43 50.96
C PHE A 143 29.67 -8.95 50.13
N VAL A 144 30.92 -8.66 50.48
CA VAL A 144 32.11 -9.17 49.81
C VAL A 144 32.25 -10.66 50.10
N GLN A 145 32.31 -11.46 49.06
CA GLN A 145 32.44 -12.91 49.14
C GLN A 145 33.92 -13.30 49.21
N ALA A 146 34.26 -14.36 49.99
CA ALA A 146 35.63 -14.81 50.12
C ALA A 146 36.19 -15.44 48.83
N GLU A 147 35.32 -16.08 48.06
CA GLU A 147 35.67 -16.74 46.79
C GLU A 147 34.56 -16.51 45.74
N LYS A 148 34.87 -16.84 44.49
CA LYS A 148 33.87 -16.85 43.44
C LYS A 148 32.83 -17.91 43.73
N ASN A 149 31.55 -17.61 43.38
CA ASN A 149 30.48 -18.59 43.59
C ASN A 149 30.65 -19.79 42.67
N GLU A 150 29.86 -20.89 42.93
CA GLU A 150 29.87 -22.12 42.14
C GLU A 150 29.65 -21.90 40.64
N ASN A 151 29.07 -20.78 40.22
CA ASN A 151 28.77 -20.41 38.85
C ASN A 151 29.85 -19.52 38.24
N GLY A 152 30.95 -19.23 38.97
CA GLY A 152 32.07 -18.41 38.49
C GLY A 152 31.83 -16.90 38.59
N ASP A 153 30.72 -16.43 39.24
CA ASP A 153 30.48 -15.01 39.45
C ASP A 153 31.43 -14.47 40.53
N ASP A 154 32.00 -13.32 40.27
CA ASP A 154 33.07 -12.74 41.12
C ASP A 154 32.54 -11.49 41.84
N PHE A 155 32.31 -11.64 43.14
CA PHE A 155 31.95 -10.54 44.06
C PHE A 155 32.94 -10.47 45.23
N THR A 156 34.20 -10.79 44.96
CA THR A 156 35.29 -10.82 45.99
C THR A 156 35.86 -9.46 46.30
N THR A 157 35.38 -8.39 45.66
CA THR A 157 35.83 -7.01 45.91
C THR A 157 34.64 -6.08 46.14
N VAL A 158 34.86 -5.00 46.94
CA VAL A 158 33.87 -3.94 47.12
C VAL A 158 33.39 -3.37 45.77
N GLN A 159 34.30 -3.17 44.85
CA GLN A 159 33.92 -2.65 43.49
C GLN A 159 33.01 -3.61 42.78
N ALA A 160 33.25 -4.90 42.81
CA ALA A 160 32.40 -5.92 42.19
C ALA A 160 31.00 -5.97 42.83
N VAL A 161 30.91 -5.83 44.15
CA VAL A 161 29.63 -5.70 44.88
C VAL A 161 28.87 -4.45 44.44
N LEU A 162 29.56 -3.28 44.38
CA LEU A 162 28.92 -2.04 43.89
C LEU A 162 28.53 -2.08 42.41
N ASP A 163 29.28 -2.80 41.58
CA ASP A 163 28.86 -3.09 40.20
C ASP A 163 27.62 -3.97 40.18
N GLY A 164 27.51 -4.93 41.10
CA GLY A 164 26.28 -5.71 41.30
C GLY A 164 25.07 -4.85 41.69
N VAL A 165 25.26 -3.90 42.60
CA VAL A 165 24.22 -2.89 42.95
C VAL A 165 23.78 -2.12 41.72
N ARG A 166 24.74 -1.62 40.90
CA ARG A 166 24.45 -0.91 39.65
C ARG A 166 23.64 -1.80 38.70
N ASP A 167 24.03 -3.06 38.53
CA ASP A 167 23.37 -3.97 37.58
C ASP A 167 21.96 -4.35 38.04
N ILE A 168 21.71 -4.51 39.35
CA ILE A 168 20.38 -4.72 39.93
C ILE A 168 19.48 -3.51 39.71
N LEU A 169 19.92 -2.30 40.07
CA LEU A 169 19.12 -1.08 39.97
C LEU A 169 18.85 -0.74 38.49
N SER A 170 19.87 -0.84 37.65
CA SER A 170 19.72 -0.55 36.23
C SER A 170 18.76 -1.53 35.53
N GLU A 171 18.75 -2.80 35.91
CA GLU A 171 17.80 -3.77 35.37
C GLU A 171 16.38 -3.48 35.84
N ARG A 172 16.20 -3.20 37.13
CA ARG A 172 14.91 -2.83 37.74
C ARG A 172 14.29 -1.61 37.05
N TRP A 173 15.06 -0.56 36.83
CA TRP A 173 14.61 0.68 36.22
C TRP A 173 14.37 0.52 34.70
N ALA A 174 15.15 -0.32 34.03
CA ALA A 174 14.92 -0.61 32.63
C ALA A 174 13.66 -1.47 32.38
N GLU A 175 13.11 -2.09 33.40
CA GLU A 175 11.89 -2.91 33.35
C GLU A 175 10.69 -2.21 33.98
N ASP A 176 10.86 -0.96 34.42
CA ASP A 176 9.76 -0.13 34.91
C ASP A 176 8.90 0.35 33.74
N ALA A 177 7.74 -0.27 33.56
CA ALA A 177 6.88 0.00 32.39
C ALA A 177 6.44 1.49 32.33
N PRO A 178 6.01 2.17 33.41
CA PRO A 178 5.73 3.61 33.40
C PRO A 178 6.90 4.46 32.94
N LEU A 179 8.12 4.18 33.44
CA LEU A 179 9.33 4.88 33.00
C LEU A 179 9.60 4.68 31.52
N VAL A 180 9.59 3.44 31.05
CA VAL A 180 9.85 3.08 29.65
C VAL A 180 8.84 3.73 28.71
N GLN A 181 7.55 3.70 29.06
CA GLN A 181 6.48 4.34 28.29
C GLN A 181 6.65 5.86 28.23
N SER A 182 6.95 6.49 29.38
CA SER A 182 7.19 7.94 29.45
C SER A 182 8.38 8.36 28.59
N LEU A 183 9.50 7.63 28.67
CA LEU A 183 10.68 7.91 27.85
C LEU A 183 10.41 7.69 26.36
N ARG A 184 9.70 6.62 25.99
CA ARG A 184 9.32 6.33 24.60
C ARG A 184 8.46 7.44 24.01
N GLN A 185 7.48 7.92 24.76
CA GLN A 185 6.58 9.00 24.37
C GLN A 185 7.32 10.33 24.19
N TRP A 186 8.20 10.65 25.15
CA TRP A 186 9.04 11.82 25.07
C TRP A 186 10.02 11.78 23.89
N LEU A 187 10.69 10.66 23.66
CA LEU A 187 11.58 10.51 22.50
C LEU A 187 10.83 10.63 21.17
N TRP A 188 9.61 10.11 21.10
CA TRP A 188 8.78 10.25 19.88
C TRP A 188 8.44 11.69 19.56
N SER A 189 8.25 12.54 20.59
CA SER A 189 7.93 13.96 20.40
C SER A 189 9.15 14.84 20.11
N GLU A 190 10.31 14.53 20.68
CA GLU A 190 11.45 15.43 20.71
C GLU A 190 12.68 14.95 19.93
N ALA A 191 12.85 13.64 19.76
CA ALA A 191 14.05 13.13 19.13
C ALA A 191 14.05 13.29 17.59
N LEU A 192 15.25 13.42 17.05
CA LEU A 192 15.50 13.48 15.61
C LEU A 192 15.84 12.09 15.09
N PHE A 193 15.23 11.74 13.97
CA PHE A 193 15.65 10.64 13.10
C PHE A 193 16.80 11.16 12.25
N SER A 194 18.00 10.72 12.55
CA SER A 194 19.25 11.17 11.94
C SER A 194 19.78 10.10 10.99
N SER A 195 20.17 10.50 9.79
CA SER A 195 20.81 9.62 8.81
C SER A 195 22.12 10.24 8.32
N ARG A 196 23.16 9.43 8.27
CA ARG A 196 24.50 9.81 7.81
C ARG A 196 25.04 8.76 6.84
N ARG A 197 25.89 9.21 5.91
CA ARG A 197 26.61 8.30 5.00
C ARG A 197 27.60 7.44 5.80
N VAL A 198 27.60 6.14 5.53
CA VAL A 198 28.60 5.23 6.10
C VAL A 198 29.98 5.55 5.50
N SER A 199 31.02 5.55 6.34
CA SER A 199 32.38 5.82 5.92
C SER A 199 32.84 4.85 4.82
N GLY A 200 33.52 5.37 3.77
CA GLY A 200 33.96 4.58 2.62
C GLY A 200 32.92 4.37 1.51
N LYS A 201 31.70 4.84 1.65
CA LYS A 201 30.69 4.79 0.56
C LYS A 201 30.82 6.05 -0.30
N ASP A 202 31.16 5.85 -1.59
CA ASP A 202 31.37 6.95 -2.54
C ASP A 202 30.04 7.42 -3.14
N GLU A 203 29.80 8.74 -3.15
CA GLU A 203 28.60 9.35 -3.73
C GLU A 203 28.55 9.30 -5.26
N HIS A 204 29.69 9.05 -5.92
CA HIS A 204 29.76 8.93 -7.37
C HIS A 204 29.34 7.53 -7.88
N VAL A 205 29.23 6.55 -6.99
CA VAL A 205 28.70 5.23 -7.35
C VAL A 205 27.18 5.34 -7.56
N PRO A 206 26.64 4.96 -8.75
CA PRO A 206 25.22 5.14 -9.06
C PRO A 206 24.24 4.56 -8.03
N ASP A 207 24.60 3.42 -7.41
CA ASP A 207 23.78 2.79 -6.39
C ASP A 207 23.81 3.54 -5.05
N HIS A 208 24.89 4.23 -4.73
CA HIS A 208 24.98 5.08 -3.53
C HIS A 208 24.34 6.46 -3.76
N ALA A 209 24.50 7.03 -4.95
CA ALA A 209 23.95 8.33 -5.32
C ALA A 209 22.43 8.44 -5.13
N LYS A 210 21.71 7.31 -5.17
CA LYS A 210 20.26 7.22 -4.93
C LYS A 210 19.87 7.67 -3.52
N PHE A 211 20.80 7.62 -2.56
CA PHE A 211 20.57 7.97 -1.16
C PHE A 211 21.23 9.30 -0.76
N ARG A 212 21.70 10.09 -1.73
CA ARG A 212 22.42 11.33 -1.49
C ARG A 212 21.67 12.32 -0.59
N ASP A 213 20.37 12.43 -0.75
CA ASP A 213 19.51 13.33 0.03
C ASP A 213 19.46 12.94 1.52
N TYR A 214 19.94 11.74 1.86
CA TYR A 214 19.96 11.18 3.22
C TYR A 214 21.36 11.02 3.78
N PHE A 215 22.40 11.52 3.10
CA PHE A 215 23.78 11.47 3.58
C PHE A 215 24.02 12.40 4.76
N ASP A 216 23.24 13.45 4.87
CA ASP A 216 23.21 14.38 6.00
C ASP A 216 21.75 14.85 6.18
N TYR A 217 20.98 14.05 6.94
CA TYR A 217 19.55 14.23 7.08
C TYR A 217 19.14 14.11 8.54
N ASP A 218 18.40 15.13 9.03
CA ASP A 218 17.82 15.15 10.37
C ASP A 218 16.39 15.66 10.29
N GLU A 219 15.44 14.91 10.85
CA GLU A 219 14.03 15.30 10.93
C GLU A 219 13.40 14.78 12.23
N PRO A 220 12.47 15.53 12.89
CA PRO A 220 11.77 15.04 14.06
C PRO A 220 11.09 13.70 13.77
N ILE A 221 11.38 12.66 14.57
CA ILE A 221 10.95 11.28 14.27
C ILE A 221 9.43 11.15 14.06
N GLY A 222 8.64 11.87 14.86
CA GLY A 222 7.17 11.86 14.75
C GLY A 222 6.61 12.60 13.52
N ARG A 223 7.46 13.23 12.69
CA ARG A 223 7.07 14.01 11.50
C ARG A 223 7.70 13.50 10.21
N VAL A 224 8.53 12.47 10.28
CA VAL A 224 9.22 11.91 9.10
C VAL A 224 8.19 11.38 8.11
N PRO A 225 8.18 11.88 6.85
CA PRO A 225 7.30 11.34 5.81
C PRO A 225 7.61 9.87 5.51
N SER A 226 6.58 9.07 5.28
CA SER A 226 6.68 7.62 5.10
C SER A 226 7.69 7.21 4.00
N HIS A 227 7.69 7.90 2.86
CA HIS A 227 8.62 7.59 1.77
C HIS A 227 10.08 7.87 2.14
N ARG A 228 10.37 8.90 2.97
CA ARG A 228 11.71 9.20 3.47
C ARG A 228 12.16 8.16 4.50
N ALA A 229 11.28 7.79 5.43
CA ALA A 229 11.56 6.73 6.39
C ALA A 229 11.94 5.43 5.68
N LEU A 230 11.14 4.99 4.70
CA LEU A 230 11.42 3.78 3.92
C LEU A 230 12.72 3.89 3.11
N ALA A 231 13.03 5.06 2.53
CA ALA A 231 14.29 5.30 1.82
C ALA A 231 15.49 5.14 2.76
N VAL A 232 15.44 5.75 3.95
CA VAL A 232 16.53 5.64 4.93
C VAL A 232 16.68 4.21 5.45
N PHE A 233 15.59 3.51 5.74
CA PHE A 233 15.64 2.10 6.17
C PHE A 233 16.20 1.18 5.08
N ARG A 234 15.88 1.42 3.81
CA ARG A 234 16.50 0.72 2.66
C ARG A 234 18.00 1.01 2.58
N GLY A 235 18.41 2.28 2.66
CA GLY A 235 19.81 2.67 2.64
C GLY A 235 20.61 2.07 3.81
N ARG A 236 19.99 1.96 4.99
CA ARG A 236 20.56 1.28 6.15
C ARG A 236 20.69 -0.23 5.92
N GLY A 237 19.68 -0.87 5.34
CA GLY A 237 19.71 -2.31 5.00
C GLY A 237 20.78 -2.64 3.94
N LEU A 238 21.17 -1.67 3.09
CA LEU A 238 22.23 -1.78 2.10
C LEU A 238 23.59 -1.31 2.64
N GLU A 239 23.67 -0.97 3.94
CA GLU A 239 24.89 -0.46 4.60
C GLU A 239 25.48 0.80 3.94
N ILE A 240 24.62 1.61 3.31
CA ILE A 240 24.99 2.89 2.70
C ILE A 240 24.77 4.03 3.68
N LEU A 241 23.70 3.93 4.49
CA LEU A 241 23.33 4.89 5.52
C LEU A 241 23.47 4.29 6.90
N ASP A 242 23.89 5.11 7.87
CA ASP A 242 23.82 4.86 9.31
C ASP A 242 22.69 5.73 9.88
N ALA A 243 21.65 5.11 10.41
CA ALA A 243 20.52 5.82 10.98
C ALA A 243 20.50 5.66 12.52
N LYS A 244 20.33 6.77 13.22
CA LYS A 244 20.32 6.86 14.68
C LYS A 244 19.22 7.77 15.19
N LEU A 245 18.81 7.54 16.41
CA LEU A 245 17.98 8.46 17.18
C LEU A 245 18.87 9.44 17.92
N VAL A 246 18.73 10.73 17.61
CA VAL A 246 19.54 11.80 18.21
C VAL A 246 18.65 12.75 18.98
N LEU A 247 19.05 13.06 20.22
CA LEU A 247 18.39 14.12 20.98
C LEU A 247 18.92 15.48 20.51
N PRO A 248 18.06 16.49 20.32
CA PRO A 248 18.53 17.83 20.05
C PRO A 248 19.42 18.30 21.20
N LEU A 249 20.62 18.78 20.86
CA LEU A 249 21.51 19.36 21.84
C LEU A 249 20.82 20.59 22.46
N PRO A 250 20.88 20.80 23.77
CA PRO A 250 20.50 22.07 24.34
C PRO A 250 21.33 23.16 23.66
N LEU A 251 20.68 24.25 23.21
CA LEU A 251 21.39 25.43 22.72
C LEU A 251 22.36 25.86 23.81
N GLU A 252 23.65 25.57 23.64
CA GLU A 252 24.70 26.06 24.51
C GLU A 252 24.71 27.59 24.47
N THR A 253 24.21 28.21 25.49
CA THR A 253 24.37 29.64 25.71
C THR A 253 25.78 29.88 26.30
N GLY A 254 26.77 30.00 25.38
CA GLY A 254 28.11 30.51 25.73
C GLY A 254 29.26 29.48 25.60
N PRO A 255 30.48 29.96 25.31
CA PRO A 255 31.66 29.11 25.24
C PRO A 255 32.06 28.59 26.61
N PRO A 256 32.61 27.37 26.74
CA PRO A 256 33.04 26.81 28.01
C PRO A 256 34.29 27.54 28.50
N THR A 257 34.14 28.38 29.50
CA THR A 257 35.24 28.98 30.20
C THR A 257 35.51 28.19 31.48
N GLY A 258 36.62 27.45 31.51
CA GLY A 258 37.22 26.99 32.75
C GLY A 258 37.11 25.50 33.11
N ALA A 259 38.26 24.96 33.50
CA ALA A 259 38.62 23.60 33.84
C ALA A 259 37.61 22.79 34.67
N ARG A 260 37.48 21.52 34.31
CA ARG A 260 36.55 20.45 34.72
C ARG A 260 35.14 20.57 34.19
N ALA A 261 34.96 20.24 32.93
CA ALA A 261 33.65 19.89 32.37
C ALA A 261 33.10 18.68 33.15
N VAL A 262 32.16 18.94 34.05
CA VAL A 262 31.27 17.89 34.56
C VAL A 262 30.56 17.34 33.32
N PRO A 263 30.57 16.01 33.03
CA PRO A 263 29.87 15.47 31.89
C PRO A 263 28.43 15.95 31.94
N ALA A 264 27.98 16.62 30.90
CA ALA A 264 26.59 17.10 30.79
C ALA A 264 25.65 15.91 31.04
N VAL A 265 24.83 15.99 32.08
CA VAL A 265 23.79 15.00 32.35
C VAL A 265 22.85 15.04 31.16
N SER A 266 22.70 13.94 30.46
CA SER A 266 21.80 13.90 29.30
C SER A 266 20.36 14.16 29.76
N LEU A 267 19.55 14.82 28.93
CA LEU A 267 18.12 15.05 29.21
C LEU A 267 17.39 13.77 29.64
N ALA A 268 17.77 12.65 29.02
CA ALA A 268 17.22 11.33 29.34
C ALA A 268 17.59 10.86 30.75
N GLU A 269 18.85 11.05 31.19
CA GLU A 269 19.30 10.76 32.57
C GLU A 269 18.55 11.61 33.57
N GLY A 270 18.31 12.90 33.26
CA GLY A 270 17.50 13.79 34.07
C GLY A 270 16.03 13.32 34.22
N LYS A 271 15.42 12.83 33.13
CA LYS A 271 14.05 12.28 33.20
C LYS A 271 13.97 10.98 34.00
N ILE A 272 14.96 10.11 33.92
CA ILE A 272 15.05 8.91 34.75
C ILE A 272 15.16 9.33 36.23
N ALA A 273 16.05 10.25 36.55
CA ALA A 273 16.22 10.76 37.91
C ALA A 273 14.92 11.36 38.47
N LEU A 274 14.22 12.15 37.67
CA LEU A 274 12.94 12.76 38.05
C LEU A 274 11.87 11.69 38.32
N HIS A 275 11.75 10.67 37.42
CA HIS A 275 10.82 9.56 37.65
C HIS A 275 11.08 8.79 38.92
N LEU A 276 12.36 8.61 39.28
CA LEU A 276 12.79 7.95 40.51
C LEU A 276 12.65 8.83 41.77
N GLY A 277 12.28 10.11 41.62
CA GLY A 277 12.22 11.06 42.74
C GLY A 277 13.60 11.33 43.32
N TRP A 278 14.69 11.07 42.60
CA TRP A 278 16.04 11.23 43.04
C TRP A 278 16.72 12.46 42.42
N SER A 279 17.51 13.17 43.24
CA SER A 279 18.38 14.24 42.78
C SER A 279 19.73 14.17 43.49
N HIS A 280 20.80 14.54 42.80
CA HIS A 280 22.13 14.61 43.35
C HIS A 280 22.23 15.78 44.35
N LYS A 281 22.51 15.49 45.62
CA LYS A 281 22.65 16.46 46.71
C LYS A 281 24.02 16.36 47.39
N ALA A 282 25.02 15.83 46.70
CA ALA A 282 26.38 15.60 47.20
C ALA A 282 26.45 14.68 48.45
N ARG A 283 25.49 13.74 48.57
CA ARG A 283 25.52 12.67 49.60
C ARG A 283 26.47 11.56 49.17
N PRO A 284 27.01 10.74 50.11
CA PRO A 284 28.02 9.72 49.80
C PRO A 284 27.62 8.74 48.67
N ALA A 285 26.35 8.30 48.60
CA ALA A 285 25.89 7.37 47.58
C ALA A 285 25.43 8.06 46.26
N ASP A 286 25.36 9.40 46.22
CA ASP A 286 24.83 10.10 45.04
C ASP A 286 25.65 9.87 43.76
N ASP A 287 26.96 9.75 43.87
CA ASP A 287 27.83 9.46 42.73
C ASP A 287 27.62 8.03 42.18
N LEU A 288 27.36 7.06 43.07
CA LEU A 288 27.01 5.71 42.65
C LEU A 288 25.63 5.68 41.95
N LEU A 289 24.64 6.34 42.54
CA LEU A 289 23.28 6.41 41.97
C LEU A 289 23.28 7.14 40.62
N ARG A 290 24.08 8.21 40.46
CA ARG A 290 24.29 8.89 39.18
C ARG A 290 24.88 7.94 38.14
N LYS A 291 25.85 7.10 38.49
CA LYS A 291 26.39 6.05 37.63
C LYS A 291 25.36 5.02 37.28
N CYS A 292 24.49 4.62 38.21
CA CYS A 292 23.37 3.69 37.94
C CYS A 292 22.38 4.28 36.93
N VAL A 293 21.98 5.56 37.11
CA VAL A 293 21.09 6.28 36.16
C VAL A 293 21.70 6.36 34.75
N ALA A 294 22.99 6.79 34.68
CA ALA A 294 23.72 6.87 33.41
C ALA A 294 23.83 5.50 32.72
N TRP A 295 24.10 4.44 33.51
CA TRP A 295 24.18 3.07 33.00
C TRP A 295 22.83 2.56 32.50
N THR A 296 21.74 2.86 33.24
CA THR A 296 20.36 2.53 32.80
C THR A 296 20.05 3.14 31.44
N TRP A 297 20.36 4.41 31.26
CA TRP A 297 20.15 5.06 29.96
C TRP A 297 21.07 4.50 28.89
N ARG A 298 22.39 4.61 29.10
CA ARG A 298 23.37 4.36 28.00
C ARG A 298 23.49 2.89 27.60
N VAL A 299 23.26 1.96 28.52
CA VAL A 299 23.49 0.54 28.32
C VAL A 299 22.19 -0.25 28.16
N LYS A 300 21.14 0.14 28.87
CA LYS A 300 19.89 -0.63 28.88
C LYS A 300 18.79 -0.04 27.97
N LEU A 301 18.51 1.26 28.13
CA LEU A 301 17.32 1.87 27.53
C LEU A 301 17.54 2.50 26.16
N SER A 302 18.68 3.19 25.92
CA SER A 302 18.87 3.96 24.68
C SER A 302 18.70 3.10 23.41
N LEU A 303 19.38 1.97 23.34
CA LEU A 303 19.32 1.07 22.17
C LEU A 303 17.98 0.32 22.06
N SER A 304 17.36 -0.03 23.20
CA SER A 304 16.05 -0.70 23.15
C SER A 304 14.97 0.27 22.70
N LEU A 305 14.96 1.50 23.20
CA LEU A 305 13.99 2.54 22.81
C LEU A 305 14.21 3.01 21.37
N GLU A 306 15.47 3.14 20.91
CA GLU A 306 15.76 3.43 19.51
C GLU A 306 15.15 2.35 18.59
N ARG A 307 15.37 1.08 18.92
CA ARG A 307 14.83 -0.04 18.16
C ARG A 307 13.29 -0.02 18.16
N ASP A 308 12.66 0.22 19.32
CA ASP A 308 11.21 0.27 19.44
C ASP A 308 10.62 1.41 18.61
N LEU A 309 11.25 2.59 18.65
CA LEU A 309 10.81 3.76 17.88
C LEU A 309 11.05 3.62 16.37
N PHE A 310 12.15 2.98 15.97
CA PHE A 310 12.38 2.66 14.57
C PHE A 310 11.39 1.63 14.04
N THR A 311 11.03 0.64 14.86
CA THR A 311 9.98 -0.32 14.52
C THR A 311 8.65 0.39 14.31
N ARG A 312 8.25 1.26 15.24
CA ARG A 312 7.04 2.07 15.12
C ARG A 312 7.05 2.95 13.87
N LEU A 313 8.13 3.71 13.63
CA LEU A 313 8.27 4.56 12.45
C LEU A 313 8.16 3.75 11.16
N ARG A 314 8.78 2.57 11.14
CA ARG A 314 8.74 1.67 9.99
C ARG A 314 7.33 1.13 9.75
N GLU A 315 6.66 0.62 10.77
CA GLU A 315 5.29 0.12 10.68
C GLU A 315 4.30 1.20 10.21
N ASP A 316 4.41 2.42 10.74
CA ASP A 316 3.58 3.54 10.33
C ASP A 316 3.86 3.94 8.87
N ALA A 317 5.13 3.94 8.44
CA ALA A 317 5.51 4.20 7.06
C ALA A 317 5.04 3.10 6.10
N GLU A 318 5.14 1.82 6.49
CA GLU A 318 4.66 0.67 5.73
C GLU A 318 3.15 0.71 5.53
N LYS A 319 2.36 1.05 6.56
CA LYS A 319 0.89 1.19 6.45
C LYS A 319 0.51 2.23 5.39
N VAL A 320 1.15 3.39 5.40
CA VAL A 320 0.89 4.44 4.41
C VAL A 320 1.28 3.98 3.00
N ALA A 321 2.44 3.34 2.85
CA ALA A 321 2.91 2.85 1.56
C ALA A 321 1.98 1.75 1.00
N ILE A 322 1.57 0.78 1.82
CA ILE A 322 0.65 -0.30 1.43
C ILE A 322 -0.70 0.27 0.99
N LYS A 323 -1.20 1.30 1.68
CA LYS A 323 -2.43 1.99 1.25
C LYS A 323 -2.27 2.61 -0.13
N VAL A 324 -1.16 3.32 -0.39
CA VAL A 324 -0.89 3.90 -1.72
C VAL A 324 -0.83 2.81 -2.79
N PHE A 325 -0.19 1.68 -2.50
CA PHE A 325 -0.12 0.55 -3.44
C PHE A 325 -1.49 -0.07 -3.71
N ALA A 326 -2.31 -0.18 -2.67
CA ALA A 326 -3.69 -0.65 -2.78
C ALA A 326 -4.54 0.28 -3.68
N ASP A 327 -4.43 1.60 -3.48
CA ASP A 327 -5.13 2.59 -4.29
C ASP A 327 -4.66 2.56 -5.75
N ASN A 328 -3.36 2.50 -6.00
CA ASN A 328 -2.81 2.40 -7.36
C ASN A 328 -3.23 1.10 -8.07
N LEU A 329 -3.27 -0.02 -7.36
CA LEU A 329 -3.77 -1.27 -7.91
C LEU A 329 -5.26 -1.17 -8.26
N ARG A 330 -6.07 -0.56 -7.39
CA ARG A 330 -7.51 -0.32 -7.65
C ARG A 330 -7.70 0.49 -8.93
N ASP A 331 -6.94 1.57 -9.10
CA ASP A 331 -7.01 2.41 -10.29
C ASP A 331 -6.66 1.63 -11.57
N LEU A 332 -5.63 0.77 -11.52
CA LEU A 332 -5.26 -0.08 -12.65
C LEU A 332 -6.34 -1.11 -12.99
N LEU A 333 -6.93 -1.75 -11.97
CA LEU A 333 -7.97 -2.76 -12.16
C LEU A 333 -9.27 -2.16 -12.69
N LEU A 334 -9.61 -0.96 -12.23
CA LEU A 334 -10.82 -0.24 -12.63
C LEU A 334 -10.61 0.75 -13.78
N ALA A 335 -9.47 0.66 -14.48
CA ALA A 335 -9.25 1.47 -15.68
C ALA A 335 -10.29 1.14 -16.76
N ALA A 336 -10.58 2.13 -17.63
CA ALA A 336 -11.59 2.05 -18.66
C ALA A 336 -11.33 0.90 -19.64
N PRO A 337 -12.25 -0.08 -19.80
CA PRO A 337 -12.09 -1.16 -20.77
C PRO A 337 -12.41 -0.66 -22.18
N ALA A 338 -11.58 -1.01 -23.17
CA ALA A 338 -11.89 -0.74 -24.57
C ALA A 338 -13.02 -1.63 -25.13
N GLY A 339 -13.35 -2.69 -24.40
CA GLY A 339 -14.43 -3.61 -24.77
C GLY A 339 -14.06 -4.58 -25.90
N PRO A 340 -15.07 -5.18 -26.58
CA PRO A 340 -14.87 -6.25 -27.57
C PRO A 340 -14.37 -5.69 -28.90
N ARG A 341 -13.11 -5.26 -28.95
CA ARG A 341 -12.42 -4.78 -30.17
C ARG A 341 -11.32 -5.75 -30.56
N VAL A 342 -10.95 -5.76 -31.84
CA VAL A 342 -9.76 -6.48 -32.34
C VAL A 342 -8.53 -5.64 -31.99
N VAL A 343 -7.64 -6.17 -31.19
CA VAL A 343 -6.49 -5.40 -30.64
C VAL A 343 -5.18 -6.05 -31.05
N MET A 344 -4.25 -5.23 -31.59
CA MET A 344 -2.86 -5.61 -31.77
C MET A 344 -2.06 -5.15 -30.55
N GLY A 345 -1.47 -6.07 -29.79
CA GLY A 345 -0.56 -5.78 -28.68
C GLY A 345 0.89 -5.76 -29.15
N LEU A 346 1.59 -4.71 -28.78
CA LEU A 346 3.02 -4.52 -29.04
C LEU A 346 3.77 -4.50 -27.70
N ASP A 347 4.63 -5.49 -27.50
CA ASP A 347 5.53 -5.56 -26.35
C ASP A 347 6.91 -5.05 -26.79
N PRO A 348 7.33 -3.84 -26.38
CA PRO A 348 8.52 -3.17 -26.86
C PRO A 348 9.81 -3.91 -26.50
N GLY A 349 10.76 -3.92 -27.43
CA GLY A 349 12.09 -4.48 -27.17
C GLY A 349 13.10 -4.05 -28.23
N ILE A 350 14.23 -3.49 -27.79
CA ILE A 350 15.29 -2.99 -28.69
C ILE A 350 16.00 -4.16 -29.36
N ARG A 351 16.71 -4.97 -28.58
CA ARG A 351 17.57 -6.05 -29.13
C ARG A 351 16.77 -7.30 -29.50
N THR A 352 15.76 -7.63 -28.72
CA THR A 352 14.95 -8.85 -28.88
C THR A 352 13.82 -8.67 -29.90
N GLY A 353 13.68 -7.50 -30.48
CA GLY A 353 12.58 -7.11 -31.35
C GLY A 353 11.28 -6.78 -30.59
N VAL A 354 10.35 -6.13 -31.28
CA VAL A 354 9.00 -5.85 -30.78
C VAL A 354 8.15 -7.10 -31.00
N LYS A 355 7.59 -7.66 -29.91
CA LYS A 355 6.71 -8.80 -29.97
C LYS A 355 5.30 -8.32 -30.27
N VAL A 356 4.65 -9.00 -31.18
CA VAL A 356 3.32 -8.65 -31.72
C VAL A 356 2.36 -9.79 -31.44
N ALA A 357 1.20 -9.46 -30.93
CA ALA A 357 0.10 -10.40 -30.78
C ALA A 357 -1.21 -9.75 -31.21
N VAL A 358 -2.01 -10.42 -32.01
CA VAL A 358 -3.36 -9.96 -32.38
C VAL A 358 -4.39 -10.80 -31.64
N VAL A 359 -5.29 -10.11 -30.92
CA VAL A 359 -6.42 -10.74 -30.25
C VAL A 359 -7.73 -10.29 -30.89
N ASP A 360 -8.65 -11.23 -31.05
CA ASP A 360 -9.99 -10.92 -31.59
C ASP A 360 -10.88 -10.22 -30.53
N ALA A 361 -12.09 -9.87 -30.92
CA ALA A 361 -13.05 -9.19 -30.03
C ALA A 361 -13.44 -10.01 -28.78
N THR A 362 -13.14 -11.30 -28.72
CA THR A 362 -13.37 -12.18 -27.55
C THR A 362 -12.15 -12.34 -26.67
N GLY A 363 -11.02 -11.73 -27.02
CA GLY A 363 -9.74 -11.89 -26.34
C GLY A 363 -8.95 -13.13 -26.74
N LYS A 364 -9.42 -13.90 -27.75
CA LYS A 364 -8.69 -15.06 -28.27
C LYS A 364 -7.50 -14.59 -29.10
N LEU A 365 -6.33 -15.15 -28.84
CA LEU A 365 -5.12 -14.94 -29.65
C LEU A 365 -5.32 -15.58 -31.05
N VAL A 366 -5.18 -14.76 -32.08
CA VAL A 366 -5.40 -15.19 -33.48
C VAL A 366 -4.14 -15.16 -34.34
N ASP A 367 -3.17 -14.34 -34.00
CA ASP A 367 -1.88 -14.28 -34.70
C ASP A 367 -0.77 -13.72 -33.83
N THR A 368 0.48 -14.07 -34.15
CA THR A 368 1.69 -13.56 -33.45
C THR A 368 2.81 -13.30 -34.45
N ALA A 369 3.67 -12.32 -34.14
CA ALA A 369 4.87 -12.02 -34.92
C ALA A 369 5.95 -11.39 -34.03
N THR A 370 7.17 -11.29 -34.55
CA THR A 370 8.24 -10.47 -33.99
C THR A 370 8.82 -9.62 -35.10
N VAL A 371 8.86 -8.30 -34.87
CA VAL A 371 9.44 -7.33 -35.80
C VAL A 371 10.67 -6.67 -35.19
N PHE A 372 11.61 -6.24 -36.06
CA PHE A 372 12.92 -5.72 -35.63
C PHE A 372 13.18 -4.31 -36.19
N PRO A 373 12.35 -3.31 -35.85
CA PRO A 373 12.50 -1.95 -36.38
C PRO A 373 13.75 -1.22 -35.83
N HIS A 374 14.31 -1.68 -34.69
CA HIS A 374 15.41 -1.04 -33.97
C HIS A 374 16.76 -1.71 -34.26
N GLU A 375 17.84 -1.09 -33.75
CA GLU A 375 19.16 -1.72 -33.82
C GLU A 375 19.19 -3.09 -33.12
N PRO A 376 19.96 -4.05 -33.64
CA PRO A 376 20.92 -3.95 -34.71
C PRO A 376 20.35 -4.13 -36.14
N ARG A 377 19.12 -4.62 -36.31
CA ARG A 377 18.55 -4.96 -37.63
C ARG A 377 18.04 -3.75 -38.41
N LYS A 378 17.46 -2.74 -37.73
CA LYS A 378 16.89 -1.50 -38.32
C LYS A 378 15.89 -1.76 -39.46
N ASP A 379 15.13 -2.84 -39.41
CA ASP A 379 14.16 -3.19 -40.47
C ASP A 379 12.82 -2.48 -40.21
N TRP A 380 12.81 -1.15 -40.43
CA TRP A 380 11.63 -0.31 -40.24
C TRP A 380 10.54 -0.62 -41.23
N ASP A 381 10.88 -0.62 -42.55
CA ASP A 381 9.92 -0.81 -43.63
C ASP A 381 9.35 -2.24 -43.66
N GLY A 382 10.17 -3.27 -43.44
CA GLY A 382 9.70 -4.64 -43.30
C GLY A 382 8.79 -4.82 -42.10
N SER A 383 9.08 -4.15 -41.00
CA SER A 383 8.23 -4.14 -39.82
C SER A 383 6.87 -3.51 -40.12
N LEU A 384 6.83 -2.35 -40.72
CA LEU A 384 5.60 -1.68 -41.13
C LEU A 384 4.76 -2.53 -42.08
N HIS A 385 5.40 -3.15 -43.10
CA HIS A 385 4.72 -4.02 -44.06
C HIS A 385 4.05 -5.21 -43.37
N LEU A 386 4.77 -5.90 -42.43
CA LEU A 386 4.22 -7.03 -41.72
C LEU A 386 3.05 -6.61 -40.79
N LEU A 387 3.20 -5.50 -40.07
CA LEU A 387 2.14 -4.99 -39.21
C LEU A 387 0.92 -4.56 -39.98
N ALA A 388 1.08 -3.90 -41.14
CA ALA A 388 -0.04 -3.52 -42.01
C ALA A 388 -0.81 -4.77 -42.52
N LYS A 389 -0.07 -5.80 -42.95
CA LYS A 389 -0.67 -7.08 -43.35
C LYS A 389 -1.48 -7.74 -42.24
N LEU A 390 -1.00 -7.71 -41.00
CA LEU A 390 -1.73 -8.22 -39.82
C LEU A 390 -2.99 -7.40 -39.55
N CYS A 391 -2.90 -6.06 -39.65
CA CYS A 391 -4.06 -5.17 -39.49
C CYS A 391 -5.14 -5.45 -40.51
N GLU A 392 -4.80 -5.59 -41.78
CA GLU A 392 -5.74 -5.92 -42.84
C GLU A 392 -6.37 -7.31 -42.65
N LYS A 393 -5.54 -8.32 -42.41
CA LYS A 393 -5.95 -9.71 -42.22
C LYS A 393 -6.98 -9.91 -41.14
N HIS A 394 -6.80 -9.23 -39.99
CA HIS A 394 -7.63 -9.44 -38.81
C HIS A 394 -8.60 -8.29 -38.52
N GLY A 395 -8.58 -7.22 -39.29
CA GLY A 395 -9.44 -6.06 -39.04
C GLY A 395 -9.09 -5.33 -37.73
N VAL A 396 -7.80 -5.16 -37.46
CA VAL A 396 -7.35 -4.45 -36.26
C VAL A 396 -7.84 -3.01 -36.26
N ASN A 397 -8.45 -2.60 -35.18
CA ASN A 397 -8.93 -1.23 -34.99
C ASN A 397 -8.34 -0.53 -33.78
N LEU A 398 -7.51 -1.25 -32.97
CA LEU A 398 -6.85 -0.69 -31.80
C LEU A 398 -5.46 -1.30 -31.62
N ILE A 399 -4.46 -0.45 -31.32
CA ILE A 399 -3.08 -0.88 -31.05
C ILE A 399 -2.75 -0.56 -29.59
N ALA A 400 -2.41 -1.60 -28.81
CA ALA A 400 -1.95 -1.50 -27.44
C ALA A 400 -0.42 -1.58 -27.39
N ILE A 401 0.25 -0.60 -26.81
CA ILE A 401 1.71 -0.53 -26.75
C ILE A 401 2.12 -0.60 -25.27
N GLY A 402 2.97 -1.56 -24.91
CA GLY A 402 3.53 -1.63 -23.55
C GLY A 402 4.38 -0.40 -23.22
N ASN A 403 4.34 0.05 -21.98
CA ASN A 403 5.07 1.24 -21.52
C ASN A 403 6.52 0.96 -21.06
N GLY A 404 7.11 -0.15 -21.48
CA GLY A 404 8.48 -0.54 -21.14
C GLY A 404 9.57 0.13 -21.97
N THR A 405 10.76 -0.49 -21.93
CA THR A 405 11.91 -0.01 -22.69
C THR A 405 11.62 -0.04 -24.18
N ALA A 406 11.90 1.05 -24.92
CA ALA A 406 11.56 1.26 -26.33
C ALA A 406 10.07 1.50 -26.63
N SER A 407 9.28 1.84 -25.61
CA SER A 407 7.86 2.16 -25.80
C SER A 407 7.66 3.32 -26.79
N ARG A 408 8.50 4.35 -26.73
CA ARG A 408 8.40 5.53 -27.60
C ARG A 408 8.73 5.25 -29.06
N GLU A 409 9.79 4.47 -29.28
CA GLU A 409 10.18 4.05 -30.62
C GLU A 409 9.10 3.14 -31.22
N THR A 410 8.47 2.30 -30.39
CA THR A 410 7.34 1.46 -30.81
C THR A 410 6.08 2.28 -31.04
N ASP A 411 5.85 3.33 -30.24
CA ASP A 411 4.76 4.28 -30.44
C ASP A 411 4.88 5.02 -31.78
N LYS A 412 6.10 5.43 -32.14
CA LYS A 412 6.39 6.02 -33.47
C LYS A 412 6.12 5.03 -34.60
N LEU A 413 6.56 3.77 -34.45
CA LEU A 413 6.27 2.72 -35.41
C LEU A 413 4.75 2.55 -35.62
N ALA A 414 3.98 2.55 -34.55
CA ALA A 414 2.52 2.46 -34.60
C ALA A 414 1.89 3.70 -35.27
N ALA A 415 2.43 4.90 -34.98
CA ALA A 415 1.96 6.13 -35.65
C ALA A 415 2.19 6.11 -37.18
N ASP A 416 3.37 5.66 -37.63
CA ASP A 416 3.67 5.53 -39.06
C ASP A 416 2.83 4.44 -39.72
N LEU A 417 2.56 3.32 -39.01
CA LEU A 417 1.64 2.28 -39.45
C LEU A 417 0.22 2.85 -39.67
N ILE A 418 -0.30 3.62 -38.74
CA ILE A 418 -1.62 4.25 -38.84
C ILE A 418 -1.70 5.16 -40.09
N LYS A 419 -0.68 6.01 -40.32
CA LYS A 419 -0.60 6.87 -41.48
C LYS A 419 -0.61 6.09 -42.81
N ILE A 420 0.04 4.92 -42.87
CA ILE A 420 0.02 4.02 -44.04
C ILE A 420 -1.38 3.46 -44.23
N MET A 421 -2.00 2.95 -43.18
CA MET A 421 -3.36 2.36 -43.24
C MET A 421 -4.41 3.41 -43.62
N GLU A 422 -4.31 4.63 -43.16
CA GLU A 422 -5.19 5.76 -43.54
C GLU A 422 -5.06 6.10 -45.01
N LYS A 423 -3.83 6.14 -45.55
CA LYS A 423 -3.59 6.39 -46.99
C LYS A 423 -4.18 5.26 -47.87
N GLN A 424 -4.06 4.01 -47.41
CA GLN A 424 -4.63 2.85 -48.13
C GLN A 424 -6.16 2.88 -48.07
N ALA A 425 -6.76 3.21 -46.93
CA ALA A 425 -8.21 3.34 -46.79
C ALA A 425 -8.83 4.43 -47.69
N VAL A 426 -8.13 5.58 -47.86
CA VAL A 426 -8.55 6.66 -48.77
C VAL A 426 -8.51 6.21 -50.24
N SER A 427 -7.59 5.32 -50.61
CA SER A 427 -7.45 4.82 -51.96
C SER A 427 -8.50 3.79 -52.37
N LEU A 428 -9.14 3.15 -51.41
CA LEU A 428 -10.20 2.14 -51.61
C LEU A 428 -11.57 2.78 -51.30
N VAL A 429 -12.16 3.41 -52.34
CA VAL A 429 -13.53 3.96 -52.27
C VAL A 429 -14.51 2.89 -51.83
N GLY A 430 -14.95 2.91 -50.55
CA GLY A 430 -16.02 2.07 -50.03
C GLY A 430 -15.71 1.18 -48.81
N SER A 431 -14.51 1.14 -48.25
CA SER A 431 -14.24 0.37 -47.05
C SER A 431 -14.54 1.21 -45.78
N ALA A 432 -15.59 0.87 -45.06
CA ALA A 432 -15.93 1.42 -43.74
C ALA A 432 -15.02 0.82 -42.62
N GLN A 433 -13.70 0.77 -42.83
CA GLN A 433 -12.80 0.49 -41.72
C GLN A 433 -12.62 1.78 -40.92
N GLY A 434 -13.08 1.77 -39.66
CA GLY A 434 -12.89 2.89 -38.77
C GLY A 434 -11.39 3.18 -38.57
N ALA A 435 -11.05 4.42 -38.24
CA ALA A 435 -9.67 4.83 -37.99
C ALA A 435 -9.05 3.92 -36.90
N ILE A 436 -7.83 3.44 -37.14
CA ILE A 436 -7.06 2.67 -36.14
C ILE A 436 -6.57 3.67 -35.08
N GLU A 437 -6.83 3.34 -33.83
CA GLU A 437 -6.37 4.12 -32.66
C GLU A 437 -5.18 3.41 -32.02
N LYS A 438 -4.30 4.14 -31.34
CA LYS A 438 -3.21 3.58 -30.53
C LYS A 438 -3.27 4.06 -29.10
N VAL A 439 -2.89 3.21 -28.14
CA VAL A 439 -2.88 3.51 -26.72
C VAL A 439 -1.66 2.88 -26.05
N VAL A 440 -0.96 3.65 -25.21
CA VAL A 440 0.08 3.11 -24.35
C VAL A 440 -0.56 2.49 -23.10
N VAL A 441 -0.18 1.26 -22.79
CA VAL A 441 -0.76 0.44 -21.72
C VAL A 441 0.33 0.05 -20.74
N SER A 442 0.03 0.05 -19.45
CA SER A 442 0.97 -0.45 -18.43
C SER A 442 1.28 -1.93 -18.68
N GLU A 443 2.55 -2.28 -18.83
CA GLU A 443 3.02 -3.67 -18.92
C GLU A 443 3.34 -4.31 -17.57
N ALA A 444 3.04 -3.62 -16.46
CA ALA A 444 3.32 -4.10 -15.11
C ALA A 444 2.83 -5.55 -14.90
N GLY A 445 3.74 -6.44 -14.50
CA GLY A 445 3.46 -7.86 -14.30
C GLY A 445 3.30 -8.71 -15.57
N ALA A 446 3.36 -8.14 -16.80
CA ALA A 446 3.20 -8.92 -18.04
C ALA A 446 4.28 -10.00 -18.19
N SER A 447 5.52 -9.70 -17.80
CA SER A 447 6.63 -10.68 -17.81
C SER A 447 6.42 -11.81 -16.81
N VAL A 448 5.83 -11.52 -15.64
CA VAL A 448 5.51 -12.55 -14.64
C VAL A 448 4.37 -13.43 -15.15
N TYR A 449 3.35 -12.84 -15.74
CA TYR A 449 2.27 -13.58 -16.37
C TYR A 449 2.79 -14.51 -17.47
N SER A 450 3.60 -14.01 -18.39
CA SER A 450 4.09 -14.79 -19.55
C SER A 450 4.86 -16.04 -19.14
N ALA A 451 5.58 -15.99 -18.01
CA ALA A 451 6.35 -17.10 -17.44
C ALA A 451 5.52 -18.00 -16.50
N SER A 452 4.26 -17.66 -16.21
CA SER A 452 3.42 -18.37 -15.26
C SER A 452 2.92 -19.72 -15.82
N GLU A 453 2.63 -20.65 -14.93
CA GLU A 453 1.97 -21.91 -15.26
C GLU A 453 0.61 -21.68 -15.92
N PHE A 454 -0.14 -20.68 -15.43
CA PHE A 454 -1.44 -20.33 -15.99
C PHE A 454 -1.33 -19.91 -17.46
N ALA A 455 -0.39 -19.01 -17.80
CA ALA A 455 -0.18 -18.58 -19.18
C ALA A 455 0.30 -19.72 -20.09
N SER A 456 1.07 -20.68 -19.54
CA SER A 456 1.47 -21.89 -20.27
C SER A 456 0.28 -22.82 -20.58
N GLN A 457 -0.67 -22.93 -19.65
CA GLN A 457 -1.89 -23.70 -19.87
C GLN A 457 -2.88 -22.98 -20.81
N GLU A 458 -2.95 -21.64 -20.73
CA GLU A 458 -3.83 -20.83 -21.59
C GLU A 458 -3.33 -20.73 -23.02
N MET A 459 -2.03 -20.73 -23.23
CA MET A 459 -1.36 -20.57 -24.53
C MET A 459 -0.20 -21.57 -24.69
N PRO A 460 -0.49 -22.87 -24.77
CA PRO A 460 0.56 -23.93 -24.76
C PRO A 460 1.49 -23.84 -25.98
N ASP A 461 0.97 -23.46 -27.15
CA ASP A 461 1.70 -23.44 -28.41
C ASP A 461 2.38 -22.09 -28.69
N VAL A 462 2.30 -21.13 -27.73
CA VAL A 462 2.85 -19.78 -27.90
C VAL A 462 4.14 -19.63 -27.11
N ASP A 463 5.18 -19.11 -27.75
CA ASP A 463 6.46 -18.80 -27.12
C ASP A 463 6.26 -17.84 -25.94
N VAL A 464 6.99 -18.08 -24.85
CA VAL A 464 6.92 -17.28 -23.63
C VAL A 464 7.07 -15.78 -23.92
N SER A 465 7.95 -15.41 -24.85
CA SER A 465 8.20 -14.00 -25.19
C SER A 465 7.01 -13.31 -25.86
N LEU A 466 6.12 -14.05 -26.51
CA LEU A 466 4.93 -13.53 -27.23
C LEU A 466 3.68 -13.42 -26.34
N ARG A 467 3.63 -14.19 -25.24
CA ARG A 467 2.50 -14.18 -24.31
C ARG A 467 2.34 -12.81 -23.62
N GLY A 468 3.45 -12.07 -23.44
CA GLY A 468 3.44 -10.70 -22.93
C GLY A 468 2.65 -9.75 -23.82
N ALA A 469 2.88 -9.80 -25.13
CA ALA A 469 2.15 -8.98 -26.12
C ALA A 469 0.65 -9.31 -26.14
N ALA A 470 0.27 -10.59 -26.02
CA ALA A 470 -1.12 -11.00 -25.92
C ALA A 470 -1.78 -10.44 -24.63
N SER A 471 -1.07 -10.47 -23.50
CA SER A 471 -1.54 -9.87 -22.26
C SER A 471 -1.73 -8.35 -22.37
N ILE A 472 -0.80 -7.64 -23.01
CA ILE A 472 -0.90 -6.20 -23.27
C ILE A 472 -2.17 -5.88 -24.09
N ALA A 473 -2.46 -6.66 -25.14
CA ALA A 473 -3.66 -6.49 -25.95
C ALA A 473 -4.96 -6.75 -25.16
N ARG A 474 -5.04 -7.86 -24.42
CA ARG A 474 -6.20 -8.24 -23.60
C ARG A 474 -6.44 -7.26 -22.46
N ARG A 475 -5.38 -6.72 -21.88
CA ARG A 475 -5.42 -5.73 -20.82
C ARG A 475 -6.08 -4.43 -21.26
N LEU A 476 -5.95 -4.07 -22.53
CA LEU A 476 -6.67 -2.93 -23.08
C LEU A 476 -8.15 -3.24 -23.30
N GLN A 477 -8.49 -4.49 -23.70
CA GLN A 477 -9.89 -4.90 -23.84
C GLN A 477 -10.61 -4.89 -22.48
N ASP A 478 -10.02 -5.50 -21.46
CA ASP A 478 -10.52 -5.50 -20.07
C ASP A 478 -9.37 -5.63 -19.07
N PRO A 479 -8.95 -4.51 -18.45
CA PRO A 479 -7.86 -4.51 -17.48
C PRO A 479 -8.09 -5.46 -16.30
N LEU A 480 -9.31 -5.48 -15.75
CA LEU A 480 -9.66 -6.31 -14.61
C LEU A 480 -9.55 -7.80 -14.93
N ALA A 481 -10.15 -8.22 -16.03
CA ALA A 481 -10.18 -9.63 -16.45
C ALA A 481 -8.76 -10.18 -16.72
N GLU A 482 -7.84 -9.34 -17.17
CA GLU A 482 -6.47 -9.77 -17.45
C GLU A 482 -5.56 -9.67 -16.22
N LEU A 483 -5.61 -8.58 -15.47
CA LEU A 483 -4.71 -8.35 -14.31
C LEU A 483 -4.97 -9.31 -13.16
N VAL A 484 -6.19 -9.83 -12.99
CA VAL A 484 -6.49 -10.84 -11.96
C VAL A 484 -5.77 -12.17 -12.15
N LYS A 485 -5.22 -12.43 -13.34
CA LYS A 485 -4.41 -13.62 -13.65
C LYS A 485 -3.01 -13.54 -13.03
N ILE A 486 -2.59 -12.37 -12.56
CA ILE A 486 -1.26 -12.07 -12.03
C ILE A 486 -1.35 -12.00 -10.50
N ASP A 487 -0.34 -12.53 -9.79
CA ASP A 487 -0.23 -12.26 -8.35
C ASP A 487 -0.15 -10.74 -8.12
N PRO A 488 -1.07 -10.15 -7.33
CA PRO A 488 -1.11 -8.71 -7.11
C PRO A 488 0.22 -8.11 -6.64
N LYS A 489 1.03 -8.87 -5.89
CA LYS A 489 2.37 -8.46 -5.48
C LYS A 489 3.37 -8.34 -6.63
N SER A 490 3.11 -9.02 -7.73
CA SER A 490 3.96 -8.98 -8.93
C SER A 490 3.59 -7.84 -9.88
N ILE A 491 2.48 -7.14 -9.62
CA ILE A 491 2.11 -5.92 -10.31
C ILE A 491 2.87 -4.77 -9.64
N GLY A 492 3.71 -4.06 -10.39
CA GLY A 492 4.48 -2.93 -9.88
C GLY A 492 3.59 -1.70 -9.68
N VAL A 493 3.13 -1.47 -8.47
CA VAL A 493 2.22 -0.37 -8.11
C VAL A 493 2.82 0.66 -7.15
N GLY A 494 4.12 0.52 -6.80
CA GLY A 494 4.77 1.46 -5.92
C GLY A 494 6.26 1.28 -5.73
N GLN A 495 6.93 2.36 -5.31
CA GLN A 495 8.39 2.47 -5.28
C GLN A 495 9.07 1.58 -4.24
N TYR A 496 8.47 1.38 -3.07
CA TYR A 496 9.04 0.62 -1.94
C TYR A 496 8.30 -0.69 -1.69
N GLN A 497 7.66 -1.25 -2.72
CA GLN A 497 6.81 -2.44 -2.59
C GLN A 497 7.53 -3.66 -1.99
N HIS A 498 8.84 -3.80 -2.24
CA HIS A 498 9.65 -4.90 -1.71
C HIS A 498 10.22 -4.64 -0.30
N ASP A 499 10.10 -3.40 0.21
CA ASP A 499 10.67 -3.00 1.50
C ASP A 499 9.65 -3.00 2.65
N VAL A 500 8.37 -3.19 2.34
CA VAL A 500 7.27 -3.26 3.32
C VAL A 500 6.99 -4.70 3.75
N ASN A 501 6.22 -4.87 4.82
CA ASN A 501 5.75 -6.17 5.28
C ASN A 501 4.98 -6.91 4.17
N GLN A 502 5.54 -8.02 3.69
CA GLN A 502 5.00 -8.75 2.54
C GLN A 502 3.68 -9.47 2.84
N SER A 503 3.40 -9.81 4.09
CA SER A 503 2.14 -10.44 4.50
C SER A 503 1.00 -9.43 4.51
N ASP A 504 1.25 -8.23 5.04
CA ASP A 504 0.26 -7.14 5.06
C ASP A 504 0.01 -6.62 3.65
N LEU A 505 1.05 -6.49 2.83
CA LEU A 505 0.95 -6.16 1.41
C LEU A 505 0.06 -7.16 0.67
N ALA A 506 0.35 -8.46 0.80
CA ALA A 506 -0.42 -9.51 0.14
C ALA A 506 -1.90 -9.48 0.51
N ARG A 507 -2.19 -9.30 1.80
CA ARG A 507 -3.56 -9.21 2.32
C ARG A 507 -4.29 -8.00 1.75
N SER A 508 -3.67 -6.83 1.81
CA SER A 508 -4.24 -5.58 1.31
C SER A 508 -4.51 -5.62 -0.19
N LEU A 509 -3.53 -6.05 -1.00
CA LEU A 509 -3.69 -6.13 -2.44
C LEU A 509 -4.72 -7.20 -2.86
N SER A 510 -4.79 -8.33 -2.15
CA SER A 510 -5.82 -9.36 -2.39
C SER A 510 -7.22 -8.86 -2.08
N ALA A 511 -7.39 -8.09 -1.00
CA ALA A 511 -8.66 -7.44 -0.68
C ALA A 511 -9.10 -6.46 -1.78
N VAL A 512 -8.18 -5.64 -2.30
CA VAL A 512 -8.47 -4.73 -3.42
C VAL A 512 -8.95 -5.48 -4.66
N VAL A 513 -8.28 -6.57 -5.03
CA VAL A 513 -8.70 -7.38 -6.20
C VAL A 513 -10.11 -7.95 -5.97
N GLU A 514 -10.38 -8.48 -4.79
CA GLU A 514 -11.72 -9.01 -4.44
C GLU A 514 -12.77 -7.91 -4.52
N ASP A 515 -12.53 -6.75 -3.93
CA ASP A 515 -13.47 -5.63 -3.93
C ASP A 515 -13.73 -5.11 -5.36
N CYS A 516 -12.69 -4.97 -6.21
CA CYS A 516 -12.83 -4.55 -7.60
C CYS A 516 -13.67 -5.55 -8.41
N VAL A 517 -13.37 -6.85 -8.31
CA VAL A 517 -14.09 -7.89 -9.04
C VAL A 517 -15.57 -7.92 -8.65
N ASN A 518 -15.87 -7.83 -7.36
CA ASN A 518 -17.24 -7.86 -6.87
C ASN A 518 -18.02 -6.55 -7.13
N SER A 519 -17.32 -5.41 -7.23
CA SER A 519 -17.97 -4.14 -7.61
C SER A 519 -18.39 -4.10 -9.07
N VAL A 520 -17.57 -4.63 -9.97
CA VAL A 520 -17.87 -4.71 -11.42
C VAL A 520 -18.87 -5.82 -11.72
N GLY A 521 -18.73 -6.95 -11.03
CA GLY A 521 -19.48 -8.17 -11.35
C GLY A 521 -18.82 -8.97 -12.50
N VAL A 522 -19.11 -10.25 -12.58
CA VAL A 522 -18.41 -11.20 -13.44
C VAL A 522 -19.39 -11.94 -14.35
N ASP A 523 -19.13 -11.95 -15.64
CA ASP A 523 -19.90 -12.77 -16.58
C ASP A 523 -19.57 -14.26 -16.39
N LEU A 524 -20.58 -15.05 -15.99
CA LEU A 524 -20.42 -16.46 -15.64
C LEU A 524 -19.99 -17.33 -16.83
N ASN A 525 -20.41 -16.96 -18.03
CA ASN A 525 -20.17 -17.75 -19.23
C ASN A 525 -18.83 -17.47 -19.93
N THR A 526 -18.20 -16.32 -19.63
CA THR A 526 -16.93 -15.94 -20.27
C THR A 526 -15.76 -15.87 -19.31
N ALA A 527 -16.02 -15.78 -17.99
CA ALA A 527 -14.97 -15.58 -17.00
C ALA A 527 -13.97 -16.73 -16.92
N SER A 528 -12.71 -16.37 -16.71
CA SER A 528 -11.62 -17.30 -16.42
C SER A 528 -11.66 -17.81 -14.97
N VAL A 529 -10.97 -18.92 -14.71
CA VAL A 529 -10.85 -19.47 -13.34
C VAL A 529 -10.26 -18.44 -12.35
N PRO A 530 -9.17 -17.69 -12.66
CA PRO A 530 -8.66 -16.66 -11.76
C PRO A 530 -9.69 -15.57 -11.44
N LEU A 531 -10.48 -15.15 -12.41
CA LEU A 531 -11.51 -14.12 -12.21
C LEU A 531 -12.64 -14.65 -11.32
N LEU A 532 -13.15 -15.84 -11.60
CA LEU A 532 -14.20 -16.50 -10.78
C LEU A 532 -13.73 -16.73 -9.35
N ALA A 533 -12.46 -17.10 -9.14
CA ALA A 533 -11.91 -17.31 -7.79
C ALA A 533 -11.83 -16.04 -6.93
N ARG A 534 -12.05 -14.86 -7.49
CA ARG A 534 -12.15 -13.58 -6.77
C ARG A 534 -13.59 -13.16 -6.48
N VAL A 535 -14.56 -13.87 -7.00
CA VAL A 535 -15.98 -13.63 -6.67
C VAL A 535 -16.25 -14.10 -5.25
N SER A 536 -16.97 -13.29 -4.50
CA SER A 536 -17.37 -13.57 -3.11
C SER A 536 -17.89 -15.01 -2.96
N GLY A 537 -17.39 -15.73 -2.00
CA GLY A 537 -17.79 -17.10 -1.68
C GLY A 537 -17.24 -18.20 -2.63
N LEU A 538 -16.60 -17.85 -3.75
CA LEU A 538 -16.02 -18.84 -4.67
C LEU A 538 -14.55 -19.12 -4.33
N SER A 539 -14.25 -20.34 -3.92
CA SER A 539 -12.86 -20.80 -3.80
C SER A 539 -12.30 -21.16 -5.19
N GLN A 540 -10.97 -21.23 -5.30
CA GLN A 540 -10.29 -21.65 -6.54
C GLN A 540 -10.76 -23.05 -7.02
N THR A 541 -11.05 -23.95 -6.10
CA THR A 541 -11.56 -25.31 -6.42
C THR A 541 -12.95 -25.23 -7.03
N VAL A 542 -13.85 -24.40 -6.45
CA VAL A 542 -15.21 -24.19 -6.99
C VAL A 542 -15.16 -23.46 -8.31
N ALA A 543 -14.30 -22.44 -8.48
CA ALA A 543 -14.11 -21.74 -9.75
C ALA A 543 -13.68 -22.69 -10.88
N LYS A 544 -12.76 -23.61 -10.61
CA LYS A 544 -12.38 -24.67 -11.57
C LYS A 544 -13.55 -25.61 -11.87
N ALA A 545 -14.37 -25.96 -10.87
CA ALA A 545 -15.55 -26.79 -11.09
C ALA A 545 -16.63 -26.08 -11.96
N VAL A 546 -16.83 -24.76 -11.76
CA VAL A 546 -17.73 -23.96 -12.60
C VAL A 546 -17.29 -23.98 -14.07
N VAL A 547 -16.00 -23.76 -14.35
CA VAL A 547 -15.48 -23.77 -15.72
C VAL A 547 -15.61 -25.17 -16.33
N ARG A 548 -15.24 -26.23 -15.61
CA ARG A 548 -15.41 -27.61 -16.09
C ARG A 548 -16.86 -27.97 -16.40
N TRP A 549 -17.80 -27.52 -15.56
CA TRP A 549 -19.21 -27.73 -15.80
C TRP A 549 -19.66 -27.04 -17.11
N ARG A 550 -19.24 -25.78 -17.29
CA ARG A 550 -19.52 -25.00 -18.52
C ARG A 550 -18.95 -25.68 -19.78
N ASP A 551 -17.72 -26.18 -19.70
CA ASP A 551 -17.05 -26.85 -20.81
C ASP A 551 -17.74 -28.17 -21.19
N ALA A 552 -18.31 -28.88 -20.19
CA ALA A 552 -19.00 -30.15 -20.39
C ALA A 552 -20.47 -30.03 -20.80
N ASN A 553 -21.19 -28.99 -20.31
CA ASN A 553 -22.64 -28.86 -20.44
C ASN A 553 -23.07 -27.65 -21.31
N GLY A 554 -22.13 -26.82 -21.74
CA GLY A 554 -22.38 -25.56 -22.42
C GLY A 554 -22.63 -24.40 -21.48
N ALA A 555 -23.07 -23.27 -22.02
CA ALA A 555 -23.30 -22.05 -21.27
C ALA A 555 -24.40 -22.21 -20.21
N PHE A 556 -24.24 -21.58 -19.06
CA PHE A 556 -25.29 -21.50 -18.05
C PHE A 556 -26.48 -20.71 -18.60
N ALA A 557 -27.67 -21.26 -18.43
CA ALA A 557 -28.93 -20.62 -18.86
C ALA A 557 -29.54 -19.74 -17.76
N SER A 558 -29.26 -20.04 -16.50
CA SER A 558 -29.73 -19.30 -15.35
C SER A 558 -28.70 -19.33 -14.20
N ARG A 559 -28.80 -18.38 -13.25
CA ARG A 559 -27.99 -18.41 -12.01
C ARG A 559 -28.27 -19.67 -11.17
N ALA A 560 -29.51 -20.19 -11.21
CA ALA A 560 -29.87 -21.40 -10.49
C ALA A 560 -29.08 -22.63 -10.93
N ASP A 561 -28.59 -22.67 -12.18
CA ASP A 561 -27.78 -23.78 -12.71
C ASP A 561 -26.46 -23.93 -11.98
N LEU A 562 -25.98 -22.89 -11.29
CA LEU A 562 -24.81 -22.98 -10.42
C LEU A 562 -24.94 -24.05 -9.34
N LEU A 563 -26.16 -24.29 -8.83
CA LEU A 563 -26.41 -25.35 -7.84
C LEU A 563 -26.16 -26.76 -8.38
N LYS A 564 -26.06 -26.93 -9.70
CA LYS A 564 -25.69 -28.19 -10.35
C LYS A 564 -24.17 -28.44 -10.36
N VAL A 565 -23.37 -27.43 -10.02
CA VAL A 565 -21.90 -27.52 -10.01
C VAL A 565 -21.42 -28.23 -8.76
N THR A 566 -20.63 -29.29 -8.93
CA THR A 566 -20.06 -30.05 -7.81
C THR A 566 -19.25 -29.17 -6.88
N GLY A 567 -19.56 -29.22 -5.59
CA GLY A 567 -18.87 -28.42 -4.56
C GLY A 567 -19.45 -27.01 -4.34
N LEU A 568 -20.46 -26.60 -5.11
CA LEU A 568 -21.14 -25.33 -4.95
C LEU A 568 -22.44 -25.57 -4.18
N GLY A 569 -22.40 -25.39 -2.86
CA GLY A 569 -23.58 -25.53 -1.97
C GLY A 569 -24.40 -24.26 -1.85
N ALA A 570 -25.52 -24.32 -1.13
CA ALA A 570 -26.44 -23.22 -0.92
C ALA A 570 -25.78 -21.94 -0.36
N LYS A 571 -24.88 -22.09 0.61
CA LYS A 571 -24.16 -20.95 1.19
C LYS A 571 -23.19 -20.27 0.21
N THR A 572 -22.50 -21.07 -0.61
CA THR A 572 -21.62 -20.54 -1.67
C THR A 572 -22.45 -19.84 -2.75
N PHE A 573 -23.59 -20.41 -3.13
CA PHE A 573 -24.54 -19.79 -4.04
C PHE A 573 -25.05 -18.45 -3.50
N GLU A 574 -25.50 -18.42 -2.24
CA GLU A 574 -25.94 -17.18 -1.58
C GLU A 574 -24.88 -16.08 -1.67
N GLN A 575 -23.63 -16.39 -1.37
CA GLN A 575 -22.57 -15.38 -1.37
C GLN A 575 -22.12 -14.94 -2.76
N SER A 576 -22.25 -15.78 -3.79
CA SER A 576 -21.70 -15.52 -5.13
C SER A 576 -22.72 -15.05 -6.16
N ALA A 577 -23.96 -15.53 -6.08
CA ALA A 577 -24.96 -15.38 -7.16
C ALA A 577 -25.22 -13.93 -7.57
N GLY A 578 -25.23 -13.00 -6.60
CA GLY A 578 -25.48 -11.60 -6.90
C GLY A 578 -24.35 -10.89 -7.66
N PHE A 579 -23.13 -11.42 -7.62
CA PHE A 579 -21.96 -10.89 -8.31
C PHE A 579 -21.73 -11.52 -9.70
N LEU A 580 -22.41 -12.62 -9.99
CA LEU A 580 -22.31 -13.31 -11.26
C LEU A 580 -23.41 -12.82 -12.23
N ARG A 581 -23.04 -12.52 -13.45
CA ARG A 581 -23.91 -11.98 -14.50
C ARG A 581 -24.14 -13.00 -15.58
N LEU A 582 -25.37 -13.02 -16.13
CA LEU A 582 -25.73 -13.81 -17.30
C LEU A 582 -26.50 -12.94 -18.29
N ARG A 583 -25.86 -12.56 -19.38
CA ARG A 583 -26.43 -11.66 -20.40
C ARG A 583 -27.53 -12.32 -21.21
N ALA A 584 -27.45 -13.63 -21.40
CA ALA A 584 -28.38 -14.40 -22.21
C ALA A 584 -29.32 -15.30 -21.38
N SER A 585 -29.60 -14.93 -20.13
CA SER A 585 -30.53 -15.68 -19.27
C SER A 585 -31.98 -15.49 -19.68
N SER A 586 -32.79 -16.53 -19.46
CA SER A 586 -34.26 -16.45 -19.57
C SER A 586 -34.88 -15.49 -18.54
N ASN A 587 -34.21 -15.27 -17.42
CA ASN A 587 -34.60 -14.29 -16.42
C ASN A 587 -33.75 -13.01 -16.58
N PRO A 588 -34.34 -11.88 -17.00
CA PRO A 588 -33.59 -10.63 -17.18
C PRO A 588 -32.90 -10.14 -15.90
N LEU A 589 -33.35 -10.53 -14.71
CA LEU A 589 -32.69 -10.17 -13.46
C LEU A 589 -31.30 -10.79 -13.32
N ASP A 590 -31.02 -11.91 -13.97
CA ASP A 590 -29.70 -12.57 -13.92
C ASP A 590 -28.60 -11.77 -14.58
N MET A 591 -28.91 -10.78 -15.41
CA MET A 591 -27.91 -9.84 -15.95
C MET A 591 -27.60 -8.68 -15.00
N THR A 592 -28.38 -8.50 -13.91
CA THR A 592 -28.29 -7.36 -12.99
C THR A 592 -27.51 -7.72 -11.71
N GLY A 593 -27.27 -6.74 -10.83
CA GLY A 593 -26.76 -6.94 -9.49
C GLY A 593 -27.82 -7.29 -8.44
N VAL A 594 -29.08 -7.45 -8.84
CA VAL A 594 -30.16 -7.87 -7.94
C VAL A 594 -29.91 -9.30 -7.47
N HIS A 595 -29.89 -9.49 -6.16
CA HIS A 595 -29.63 -10.80 -5.57
C HIS A 595 -30.84 -11.72 -5.72
N PRO A 596 -30.68 -13.03 -6.04
CA PRO A 596 -31.80 -13.97 -6.20
C PRO A 596 -32.76 -14.01 -5.00
N GLU A 597 -32.30 -13.84 -3.76
CA GLU A 597 -33.17 -13.78 -2.58
C GLU A 597 -34.22 -12.65 -2.67
N THR A 598 -33.92 -11.59 -3.38
CA THR A 598 -34.75 -10.40 -3.47
C THR A 598 -35.67 -10.37 -4.71
N TYR A 599 -35.68 -11.43 -5.52
CA TYR A 599 -36.54 -11.50 -6.72
C TYR A 599 -38.02 -11.37 -6.37
N ALA A 600 -38.44 -11.84 -5.18
CA ALA A 600 -39.79 -11.65 -4.70
C ALA A 600 -40.16 -10.17 -4.47
N VAL A 601 -39.18 -9.32 -4.11
CA VAL A 601 -39.42 -7.86 -3.99
C VAL A 601 -39.65 -7.26 -5.39
N VAL A 602 -38.83 -7.68 -6.38
CA VAL A 602 -39.04 -7.23 -7.77
C VAL A 602 -40.37 -7.66 -8.32
N GLN A 603 -40.86 -8.86 -7.99
CA GLN A 603 -42.20 -9.31 -8.37
C GLN A 603 -43.31 -8.40 -7.78
N LYS A 604 -43.18 -7.95 -6.55
CA LYS A 604 -44.11 -6.97 -5.97
C LYS A 604 -44.08 -5.63 -6.70
N ILE A 605 -42.88 -5.17 -7.13
CA ILE A 605 -42.71 -3.95 -7.93
C ILE A 605 -43.40 -4.12 -9.29
N MET A 606 -43.24 -5.27 -9.94
CA MET A 606 -43.93 -5.59 -11.21
C MET A 606 -45.44 -5.57 -11.07
N LEU A 607 -45.96 -6.20 -10.01
CA LEU A 607 -47.43 -6.22 -9.72
C LEU A 607 -47.97 -4.81 -9.46
N HIS A 608 -47.24 -4.00 -8.71
CA HIS A 608 -47.63 -2.62 -8.41
C HIS A 608 -47.64 -1.71 -9.64
N THR A 609 -46.65 -1.90 -10.52
CA THR A 609 -46.50 -1.07 -11.72
C THR A 609 -47.29 -1.60 -12.93
N GLY A 610 -47.72 -2.85 -12.86
CA GLY A 610 -48.41 -3.54 -13.98
C GLY A 610 -47.48 -3.81 -15.19
N LYS A 611 -46.14 -3.76 -14.98
CA LYS A 611 -45.16 -3.90 -16.05
C LYS A 611 -44.21 -5.08 -15.81
N PRO A 612 -43.83 -5.81 -16.87
CA PRO A 612 -42.83 -6.85 -16.79
C PRO A 612 -41.47 -6.25 -16.47
N VAL A 613 -40.56 -7.03 -15.89
CA VAL A 613 -39.23 -6.56 -15.45
C VAL A 613 -38.42 -5.97 -16.60
N ALA A 614 -38.50 -6.53 -17.81
CA ALA A 614 -37.79 -6.03 -18.98
C ALA A 614 -38.19 -4.58 -19.36
N GLU A 615 -39.42 -4.18 -19.06
CA GLU A 615 -39.88 -2.81 -19.30
C GLU A 615 -39.53 -1.87 -18.14
N LEU A 616 -39.27 -2.37 -16.94
CA LEU A 616 -38.82 -1.60 -15.80
C LEU A 616 -37.33 -1.27 -15.87
N MET A 617 -36.56 -2.20 -16.45
CA MET A 617 -35.11 -2.05 -16.58
C MET A 617 -34.72 -0.87 -17.47
N GLY A 618 -33.79 -0.05 -17.02
CA GLY A 618 -33.30 1.15 -17.71
C GLY A 618 -34.21 2.39 -17.57
N ARG A 619 -35.38 2.27 -16.93
CA ARG A 619 -36.31 3.41 -16.74
C ARG A 619 -36.13 4.09 -15.40
N ALA A 620 -34.92 4.66 -15.18
CA ALA A 620 -34.56 5.28 -13.91
C ALA A 620 -35.57 6.34 -13.43
N GLU A 621 -36.11 7.18 -14.34
CA GLU A 621 -37.03 8.25 -13.95
C GLU A 621 -38.37 7.72 -13.41
N MET A 622 -38.88 6.65 -13.98
CA MET A 622 -40.10 6.01 -13.47
C MET A 622 -39.83 5.34 -12.11
N LEU A 623 -38.71 4.62 -11.99
CA LEU A 623 -38.35 3.91 -10.75
C LEU A 623 -38.09 4.87 -9.59
N LYS A 624 -37.59 6.08 -9.83
CA LYS A 624 -37.41 7.13 -8.81
C LYS A 624 -38.76 7.63 -8.20
N THR A 625 -39.89 7.46 -8.92
CA THR A 625 -41.19 7.88 -8.40
C THR A 625 -41.79 6.87 -7.40
N LEU A 626 -41.26 5.65 -7.37
CA LEU A 626 -41.69 4.60 -6.46
C LEU A 626 -41.15 4.84 -5.05
N LYS A 627 -42.00 4.72 -4.06
CA LYS A 627 -41.63 4.81 -2.64
C LYS A 627 -41.12 3.46 -2.16
N PRO A 628 -39.83 3.35 -1.76
CA PRO A 628 -39.21 2.09 -1.33
C PRO A 628 -39.94 1.41 -0.17
N GLU A 629 -40.58 2.21 0.70
CA GLU A 629 -41.31 1.75 1.88
C GLU A 629 -42.49 0.83 1.52
N LEU A 630 -43.08 0.97 0.33
CA LEU A 630 -44.21 0.14 -0.15
C LEU A 630 -43.83 -1.32 -0.42
N PHE A 631 -42.55 -1.58 -0.68
CA PHE A 631 -42.02 -2.88 -1.07
C PHE A 631 -41.17 -3.53 0.01
N ALA A 632 -40.82 -2.76 1.07
CA ALA A 632 -40.05 -3.24 2.20
C ALA A 632 -40.85 -4.27 3.03
N ASN A 633 -40.14 -5.19 3.67
CA ASN A 633 -40.69 -6.17 4.60
C ASN A 633 -39.69 -6.45 5.74
N ALA A 634 -39.99 -7.37 6.63
CA ALA A 634 -39.15 -7.70 7.79
C ALA A 634 -37.79 -8.27 7.40
N GLN A 635 -37.66 -8.87 6.22
CA GLN A 635 -36.39 -9.46 5.72
C GLN A 635 -35.60 -8.48 4.88
N PHE A 636 -36.28 -7.66 4.06
CA PHE A 636 -35.69 -6.71 3.14
C PHE A 636 -36.23 -5.31 3.40
N GLY A 637 -35.46 -4.48 4.08
CA GLY A 637 -35.89 -3.14 4.47
C GLY A 637 -35.75 -2.11 3.34
N VAL A 638 -35.88 -0.85 3.71
CA VAL A 638 -35.91 0.29 2.77
C VAL A 638 -34.59 0.47 2.03
N ILE A 639 -33.44 0.21 2.70
CA ILE A 639 -32.11 0.33 2.08
C ILE A 639 -31.98 -0.68 0.94
N THR A 640 -32.33 -1.94 1.19
CA THR A 640 -32.30 -3.02 0.20
C THR A 640 -33.22 -2.72 -1.00
N VAL A 641 -34.44 -2.26 -0.74
CA VAL A 641 -35.39 -1.90 -1.82
C VAL A 641 -34.86 -0.73 -2.65
N ARG A 642 -34.25 0.25 -2.04
CA ARG A 642 -33.62 1.40 -2.75
C ARG A 642 -32.48 0.96 -3.65
N ASP A 643 -31.64 0.04 -3.18
CA ASP A 643 -30.56 -0.54 -3.99
C ASP A 643 -31.12 -1.34 -5.18
N ILE A 644 -32.20 -2.10 -4.98
CA ILE A 644 -32.91 -2.83 -6.07
C ILE A 644 -33.44 -1.86 -7.12
N LEU A 645 -34.13 -0.79 -6.72
CA LEU A 645 -34.67 0.21 -7.64
C LEU A 645 -33.56 0.94 -8.40
N ALA A 646 -32.45 1.24 -7.75
CA ALA A 646 -31.27 1.83 -8.40
C ALA A 646 -30.65 0.90 -9.42
N GLU A 647 -30.50 -0.38 -9.09
CA GLU A 647 -29.96 -1.41 -9.99
C GLU A 647 -30.86 -1.66 -11.19
N LEU A 648 -32.19 -1.69 -11.00
CA LEU A 648 -33.14 -1.79 -12.10
C LEU A 648 -33.13 -0.55 -13.00
N GLY A 649 -32.88 0.63 -12.43
CA GLY A 649 -32.75 1.90 -13.17
C GLY A 649 -31.54 1.97 -14.09
N LYS A 650 -30.45 1.30 -13.72
CA LYS A 650 -29.21 1.18 -14.48
C LYS A 650 -28.71 -0.27 -14.42
N PRO A 651 -29.37 -1.19 -15.09
CA PRO A 651 -29.07 -2.61 -14.97
C PRO A 651 -27.65 -2.91 -15.47
N ALA A 652 -26.94 -3.74 -14.73
CA ALA A 652 -25.56 -4.16 -15.04
C ALA A 652 -24.60 -2.97 -15.28
N HIS A 653 -24.81 -1.87 -14.55
CA HIS A 653 -23.92 -0.70 -14.67
C HIS A 653 -22.49 -1.08 -14.28
N ASP A 654 -21.57 -0.85 -15.21
CA ASP A 654 -20.15 -0.97 -14.96
C ASP A 654 -19.68 0.33 -14.24
N PRO A 655 -19.09 0.24 -13.04
CA PRO A 655 -18.61 1.43 -12.31
C PRO A 655 -17.36 2.06 -12.96
N ARG A 656 -16.74 1.38 -13.92
CA ARG A 656 -15.56 1.88 -14.63
C ARG A 656 -15.91 3.03 -15.56
N PRO A 657 -14.98 3.98 -15.79
CA PRO A 657 -15.21 5.09 -16.72
C PRO A 657 -15.32 4.60 -18.18
N ASP A 658 -15.87 5.44 -19.04
CA ASP A 658 -15.91 5.19 -20.47
C ASP A 658 -14.51 5.27 -21.08
N PHE A 659 -14.20 4.35 -22.00
CA PHE A 659 -12.93 4.32 -22.69
C PHE A 659 -12.75 5.55 -23.60
N LYS A 660 -11.61 6.25 -23.41
CA LYS A 660 -11.18 7.39 -24.23
C LYS A 660 -9.69 7.25 -24.54
N VAL A 661 -9.29 7.75 -25.68
CA VAL A 661 -7.88 7.76 -26.11
C VAL A 661 -7.34 9.18 -25.99
N ALA A 662 -6.18 9.32 -25.30
CA ALA A 662 -5.47 10.60 -25.24
C ALA A 662 -4.89 10.94 -26.62
N ARG A 663 -5.01 12.19 -27.05
CA ARG A 663 -4.40 12.69 -28.27
C ARG A 663 -3.16 13.50 -27.91
N PHE A 664 -1.99 12.91 -28.10
CA PHE A 664 -0.73 13.61 -27.95
C PHE A 664 -0.49 14.56 -29.12
N ASN A 665 0.12 15.71 -28.87
CA ASN A 665 0.41 16.68 -29.91
C ASN A 665 1.54 16.17 -30.84
N ASP A 666 1.29 16.18 -32.14
CA ASP A 666 2.31 15.89 -33.14
C ASP A 666 3.49 16.86 -33.03
N GLY A 667 4.72 16.34 -33.04
CA GLY A 667 5.96 17.17 -33.01
C GLY A 667 6.50 17.46 -31.61
N VAL A 668 5.95 16.86 -30.51
CA VAL A 668 6.49 16.91 -29.17
C VAL A 668 6.91 15.49 -28.78
N GLU A 669 8.17 15.13 -29.08
CA GLU A 669 8.70 13.79 -28.86
C GLU A 669 9.75 13.71 -27.73
N ASP A 670 10.43 14.82 -27.44
CA ASP A 670 11.50 14.91 -26.43
C ASP A 670 11.28 16.08 -25.48
N ILE A 671 11.87 16.00 -24.31
CA ILE A 671 11.80 17.09 -23.30
C ILE A 671 12.33 18.43 -23.86
N ARG A 672 13.20 18.39 -24.85
CA ARG A 672 13.74 19.59 -25.53
C ARG A 672 12.73 20.29 -26.44
N ASP A 673 11.68 19.59 -26.86
CA ASP A 673 10.61 20.15 -27.70
C ASP A 673 9.61 20.94 -26.87
N LEU A 674 9.61 20.73 -25.57
CA LEU A 674 8.72 21.41 -24.64
C LEU A 674 9.11 22.85 -24.44
N LYS A 675 8.11 23.74 -24.47
CA LYS A 675 8.24 25.16 -24.17
C LYS A 675 7.27 25.54 -23.05
N GLU A 676 7.70 26.42 -22.16
CA GLU A 676 6.83 26.99 -21.13
C GLU A 676 5.57 27.60 -21.78
N GLY A 677 4.42 27.35 -21.21
CA GLY A 677 3.13 27.81 -21.72
C GLY A 677 2.43 26.85 -22.68
N MET A 678 3.10 25.82 -23.21
CA MET A 678 2.47 24.82 -24.08
C MET A 678 1.29 24.15 -23.39
N LEU A 679 0.17 24.04 -24.10
CA LEU A 679 -1.00 23.26 -23.70
C LEU A 679 -0.91 21.88 -24.33
N LEU A 680 -0.95 20.86 -23.50
CA LEU A 680 -0.83 19.47 -23.89
C LEU A 680 -1.96 18.65 -23.26
N GLU A 681 -2.34 17.58 -23.90
CA GLU A 681 -3.15 16.54 -23.32
C GLU A 681 -2.23 15.42 -22.83
N GLY A 682 -2.48 14.88 -21.64
CA GLY A 682 -1.67 13.82 -21.08
C GLY A 682 -2.48 12.84 -20.28
N THR A 683 -1.91 11.67 -20.03
CA THR A 683 -2.51 10.62 -19.21
C THR A 683 -1.85 10.60 -17.84
N VAL A 684 -2.64 10.57 -16.78
CA VAL A 684 -2.12 10.44 -15.41
C VAL A 684 -1.50 9.04 -15.25
N SER A 685 -0.19 9.00 -15.12
CA SER A 685 0.58 7.75 -14.97
C SER A 685 0.61 7.26 -13.52
N ASN A 686 0.68 8.19 -12.56
CA ASN A 686 0.72 7.87 -11.13
C ASN A 686 0.24 9.06 -10.29
N VAL A 687 -0.37 8.78 -9.14
CA VAL A 687 -0.82 9.78 -8.19
C VAL A 687 -0.15 9.56 -6.83
N ALA A 688 0.52 10.61 -6.34
CA ALA A 688 1.14 10.64 -5.02
C ALA A 688 0.47 11.73 -4.15
N ALA A 689 0.68 11.69 -2.84
CA ALA A 689 0.10 12.67 -1.92
C ALA A 689 0.47 14.13 -2.26
N PHE A 690 1.66 14.35 -2.83
CA PHE A 690 2.17 15.68 -3.20
C PHE A 690 1.81 16.13 -4.61
N GLY A 691 1.20 15.28 -5.45
CA GLY A 691 0.79 15.62 -6.81
C GLY A 691 0.61 14.44 -7.73
N ALA A 692 0.35 14.72 -9.00
CA ALA A 692 0.14 13.72 -10.04
C ALA A 692 1.26 13.75 -11.09
N PHE A 693 1.71 12.58 -11.49
CA PHE A 693 2.62 12.39 -12.62
C PHE A 693 1.79 12.19 -13.89
N ILE A 694 2.15 12.90 -14.95
CA ILE A 694 1.38 12.91 -16.20
C ILE A 694 2.31 12.61 -17.37
N ASP A 695 2.00 11.55 -18.08
CA ASP A 695 2.61 11.25 -19.38
C ASP A 695 2.02 12.18 -20.44
N ILE A 696 2.85 13.07 -20.95
CA ILE A 696 2.50 14.08 -21.98
C ILE A 696 3.07 13.75 -23.35
N GLY A 697 3.51 12.50 -23.55
CA GLY A 697 4.07 12.07 -24.81
C GLY A 697 5.58 12.25 -24.99
N VAL A 698 6.32 12.71 -23.96
CA VAL A 698 7.79 12.77 -23.95
C VAL A 698 8.40 11.65 -23.08
N HIS A 699 9.73 11.43 -23.14
CA HIS A 699 10.42 10.35 -22.42
C HIS A 699 10.42 10.47 -20.89
N GLN A 700 9.81 11.50 -20.35
CA GLN A 700 9.76 11.80 -18.92
C GLN A 700 8.38 12.30 -18.53
N ASP A 701 7.78 11.71 -17.48
CA ASP A 701 6.54 12.22 -16.93
C ASP A 701 6.72 13.62 -16.35
N GLY A 702 5.74 14.48 -16.60
CA GLY A 702 5.66 15.79 -15.95
C GLY A 702 4.95 15.69 -14.59
N LEU A 703 5.32 16.55 -13.65
CA LEU A 703 4.70 16.62 -12.33
C LEU A 703 3.74 17.82 -12.25
N VAL A 704 2.48 17.55 -11.90
CA VAL A 704 1.53 18.55 -11.42
C VAL A 704 1.53 18.48 -9.90
N HIS A 705 2.11 19.47 -9.23
CA HIS A 705 2.06 19.55 -7.77
C HIS A 705 0.61 19.71 -7.28
N VAL A 706 0.29 19.21 -6.07
CA VAL A 706 -1.08 19.26 -5.51
C VAL A 706 -1.69 20.65 -5.54
N SER A 707 -0.88 21.70 -5.33
CA SER A 707 -1.31 23.11 -5.43
C SER A 707 -1.63 23.57 -6.85
N GLN A 708 -1.27 22.81 -7.88
CA GLN A 708 -1.45 23.14 -9.30
C GLN A 708 -2.55 22.28 -9.97
N LEU A 709 -3.16 21.35 -9.25
CA LEU A 709 -4.22 20.47 -9.76
C LEU A 709 -5.55 21.20 -9.93
N SER A 710 -5.90 22.08 -8.99
CA SER A 710 -7.18 22.77 -8.99
C SER A 710 -7.04 24.21 -8.50
N SER A 711 -7.99 25.08 -8.86
CA SER A 711 -8.13 26.43 -8.30
C SER A 711 -8.60 26.39 -6.83
N LYS A 712 -9.27 25.33 -6.40
CA LYS A 712 -9.66 25.09 -5.01
C LYS A 712 -8.50 24.47 -4.24
N PHE A 713 -8.49 24.67 -2.92
CA PHE A 713 -7.51 23.99 -2.06
C PHE A 713 -7.76 22.49 -2.05
N VAL A 714 -6.73 21.70 -2.37
CA VAL A 714 -6.75 20.25 -2.46
C VAL A 714 -5.73 19.72 -1.46
N THR A 715 -6.14 18.79 -0.62
CA THR A 715 -5.26 18.12 0.36
C THR A 715 -4.63 16.86 -0.19
N ASP A 716 -5.36 16.13 -1.01
CA ASP A 716 -4.90 14.91 -1.67
C ASP A 716 -5.15 15.03 -3.19
N ALA A 717 -4.12 14.77 -3.99
CA ALA A 717 -4.21 14.81 -5.45
C ALA A 717 -5.30 13.87 -6.01
N ARG A 718 -5.63 12.79 -5.31
CA ARG A 718 -6.66 11.81 -5.68
C ARG A 718 -8.10 12.34 -5.62
N GLU A 719 -8.32 13.44 -4.93
CA GLU A 719 -9.62 14.13 -4.94
C GLU A 719 -9.93 14.76 -6.30
N VAL A 720 -8.90 14.98 -7.13
CA VAL A 720 -9.02 15.69 -8.41
C VAL A 720 -8.74 14.77 -9.60
N VAL A 721 -7.75 13.89 -9.50
CA VAL A 721 -7.32 13.01 -10.60
C VAL A 721 -7.04 11.60 -10.12
N LYS A 722 -7.22 10.63 -11.02
CA LYS A 722 -6.90 9.21 -10.83
C LYS A 722 -5.92 8.72 -11.89
N THR A 723 -5.21 7.66 -11.60
CA THR A 723 -4.34 6.99 -12.59
C THR A 723 -5.17 6.54 -13.80
N GLY A 724 -4.70 6.87 -14.99
CA GLY A 724 -5.41 6.62 -16.26
C GLY A 724 -6.31 7.75 -16.73
N ASP A 725 -6.57 8.79 -15.93
CA ASP A 725 -7.33 9.95 -16.37
C ASP A 725 -6.59 10.73 -17.48
N ILE A 726 -7.34 11.18 -18.49
CA ILE A 726 -6.85 12.07 -19.53
C ILE A 726 -7.11 13.50 -19.09
N VAL A 727 -6.05 14.29 -18.97
CA VAL A 727 -6.10 15.64 -18.45
C VAL A 727 -5.42 16.63 -19.38
N LYS A 728 -5.91 17.86 -19.39
CA LYS A 728 -5.25 18.98 -20.09
C LYS A 728 -4.31 19.67 -19.11
N VAL A 729 -3.07 19.83 -19.53
CA VAL A 729 -2.02 20.45 -18.72
C VAL A 729 -1.31 21.53 -19.50
N ARG A 730 -0.74 22.49 -18.77
CA ARG A 730 0.15 23.50 -19.32
C ARG A 730 1.54 23.32 -18.73
N VAL A 731 2.55 23.38 -19.57
CA VAL A 731 3.95 23.34 -19.16
C VAL A 731 4.31 24.63 -18.40
N THR A 732 4.80 24.51 -17.17
CA THR A 732 5.21 25.63 -16.33
C THR A 732 6.71 25.80 -16.23
N GLU A 733 7.46 24.68 -16.34
CA GLU A 733 8.91 24.66 -16.22
C GLU A 733 9.46 23.44 -16.94
N VAL A 734 10.62 23.60 -17.60
CA VAL A 734 11.35 22.48 -18.23
C VAL A 734 12.81 22.57 -17.82
N ASP A 735 13.27 21.58 -17.04
CA ASP A 735 14.69 21.41 -16.67
C ASP A 735 15.27 20.20 -17.40
N VAL A 736 15.88 20.45 -18.54
CA VAL A 736 16.47 19.41 -19.39
C VAL A 736 17.66 18.71 -18.70
N ALA A 737 18.43 19.43 -17.89
CA ALA A 737 19.61 18.89 -17.22
C ALA A 737 19.22 17.88 -16.13
N ARG A 738 18.14 18.17 -15.40
CA ARG A 738 17.60 17.32 -14.33
C ARG A 738 16.49 16.39 -14.82
N LYS A 739 16.11 16.46 -16.09
CA LYS A 739 14.98 15.73 -16.68
C LYS A 739 13.68 15.95 -15.89
N ARG A 740 13.36 17.21 -15.58
CA ARG A 740 12.16 17.57 -14.83
C ARG A 740 11.25 18.44 -15.68
N ILE A 741 9.95 18.16 -15.59
CA ILE A 741 8.89 18.89 -16.26
C ILE A 741 7.86 19.29 -15.20
N GLY A 742 7.70 20.60 -15.00
CA GLY A 742 6.64 21.17 -14.18
C GLY A 742 5.39 21.40 -15.02
N LEU A 743 4.24 20.96 -14.50
CA LEU A 743 2.96 21.08 -15.18
C LEU A 743 1.92 21.73 -14.27
N THR A 744 0.87 22.34 -14.86
CA THR A 744 -0.31 22.82 -14.14
C THR A 744 -1.58 22.45 -14.87
N MET A 745 -2.61 22.09 -14.12
CA MET A 745 -3.98 21.92 -14.61
C MET A 745 -4.81 23.20 -14.52
N LYS A 746 -4.24 24.27 -13.96
CA LYS A 746 -4.87 25.62 -13.92
C LYS A 746 -4.68 26.30 -15.26
N LEU A 747 -5.64 26.13 -16.16
CA LEU A 747 -5.57 26.60 -17.56
C LEU A 747 -5.96 28.06 -17.73
N GLY A 748 -6.42 28.77 -16.68
CA GLY A 748 -6.69 30.22 -16.70
C GLY A 748 -5.42 31.05 -16.96
N ASP A 749 -5.57 32.32 -17.40
CA ASP A 749 -4.44 33.20 -17.66
C ASP A 749 -3.50 33.29 -16.46
N LEU A 750 -2.23 32.95 -16.69
CA LEU A 750 -1.18 33.21 -15.71
C LEU A 750 -1.04 34.71 -15.56
N PRO A 751 -1.03 35.28 -14.34
CA PRO A 751 -0.67 36.69 -14.17
C PRO A 751 0.73 36.89 -14.76
N SER A 752 0.84 37.83 -15.70
CA SER A 752 2.12 38.20 -16.33
C SER A 752 3.15 38.48 -15.24
N ARG A 753 4.26 37.78 -15.23
CA ARG A 753 5.39 38.03 -14.34
C ARG A 753 5.96 39.43 -14.64
N SER A 754 5.62 40.42 -13.83
CA SER A 754 6.48 41.58 -13.65
C SER A 754 7.71 41.14 -12.87
N GLY A 755 8.89 41.47 -13.43
CA GLY A 755 10.17 40.93 -12.96
C GLY A 755 10.46 41.12 -11.48
N GLY A 756 10.93 40.11 -10.85
CA GLY A 756 11.38 40.07 -9.44
C GLY A 756 11.87 38.72 -9.05
N SER A 757 13.21 38.57 -9.07
CA SER A 757 14.06 37.65 -8.33
C SER A 757 13.59 36.19 -8.06
N GLN A 758 14.31 35.28 -8.62
CA GLN A 758 14.29 33.85 -8.41
C GLN A 758 14.31 33.44 -6.93
N GLY A 759 13.27 32.71 -6.52
CA GLY A 759 13.24 31.92 -5.30
C GLY A 759 12.61 30.58 -5.60
N ASN A 760 13.33 29.53 -5.35
CA ASN A 760 12.95 28.12 -5.57
C ASN A 760 11.54 27.79 -5.05
N ARG A 761 10.58 27.46 -5.92
CA ARG A 761 9.20 27.07 -5.59
C ARG A 761 8.97 25.58 -5.39
N PHE A 762 10.00 24.82 -5.09
CA PHE A 762 9.89 23.38 -4.77
C PHE A 762 10.10 23.05 -3.29
N GLU A 763 10.01 24.05 -2.40
CA GLU A 763 10.01 23.79 -0.97
C GLU A 763 8.58 23.52 -0.47
N GLY A 764 8.43 22.33 0.15
CA GLY A 764 7.20 21.93 0.82
C GLY A 764 6.80 22.97 1.88
N ALA A 765 5.49 23.14 2.03
CA ALA A 765 4.87 24.06 2.96
C ALA A 765 5.54 24.05 4.33
N ARG A 766 6.33 25.08 4.62
CA ARG A 766 6.75 25.42 5.98
C ARG A 766 5.63 26.20 6.65
N ALA A 767 5.17 25.67 7.77
CA ALA A 767 4.46 26.49 8.74
C ALA A 767 5.38 27.65 9.20
N ALA A 768 4.81 28.83 9.32
CA ALA A 768 5.52 30.07 9.65
C ALA A 768 6.39 29.94 10.92
N GLY A 769 7.68 30.25 10.78
CA GLY A 769 8.63 30.31 11.89
C GLY A 769 10.04 30.41 11.37
N GLN A 770 10.52 31.63 11.31
CA GLN A 770 11.86 32.16 11.01
C GLN A 770 13.07 31.21 10.97
N GLY A 771 13.88 31.32 9.93
CA GLY A 771 15.35 31.25 10.03
C GLY A 771 16.06 30.31 9.05
N ASN A 772 16.56 30.88 7.98
CA ASN A 772 17.83 30.67 7.24
C ASN A 772 18.40 29.30 6.83
N LYS A 773 18.58 29.20 5.50
CA LYS A 773 19.64 28.60 4.66
C LYS A 773 19.62 27.12 4.27
N SER A 774 19.45 26.96 2.95
CA SER A 774 20.10 26.08 1.96
C SER A 774 19.92 24.55 2.00
N GLY A 775 19.35 24.02 0.92
CA GLY A 775 19.41 22.60 0.54
C GLY A 775 18.26 22.22 -0.38
N ALA A 776 18.49 22.15 -1.69
CA ALA A 776 17.51 21.71 -2.68
C ALA A 776 17.27 20.20 -2.57
N ALA A 777 16.03 19.79 -2.37
CA ALA A 777 15.62 18.38 -2.39
C ALA A 777 15.26 17.96 -3.82
N GLU A 778 15.94 16.96 -4.37
CA GLU A 778 15.66 16.35 -5.67
C GLU A 778 14.66 15.21 -5.57
N VAL A 779 13.63 15.29 -6.41
CA VAL A 779 12.63 14.22 -6.58
C VAL A 779 13.19 13.16 -7.51
N LEU A 780 13.50 11.98 -6.99
CA LEU A 780 13.87 10.77 -7.73
C LEU A 780 12.62 9.88 -7.88
N GLY A 781 11.82 10.13 -8.92
CA GLY A 781 10.55 9.40 -9.07
C GLY A 781 10.46 8.39 -10.22
N ALA A 782 11.13 8.61 -11.35
CA ALA A 782 10.81 7.86 -12.57
C ALA A 782 11.91 6.91 -13.09
N THR A 783 13.15 7.07 -12.67
CA THR A 783 14.27 6.29 -13.26
C THR A 783 14.51 4.93 -12.57
N MET A 784 13.86 4.62 -11.46
CA MET A 784 14.09 3.39 -10.70
C MET A 784 13.29 2.17 -11.18
N MET A 785 12.21 2.33 -11.93
CA MET A 785 11.48 1.17 -12.45
C MET A 785 12.25 0.39 -13.51
N ALA A 786 13.08 1.05 -14.33
CA ALA A 786 13.86 0.39 -15.37
C ALA A 786 15.07 -0.41 -14.84
N SER A 787 15.62 -0.09 -13.66
CA SER A 787 16.85 -0.74 -13.16
C SER A 787 16.60 -1.99 -12.31
N ALA A 788 15.43 -2.14 -11.70
CA ALA A 788 15.09 -3.33 -10.91
C ALA A 788 14.88 -4.57 -11.79
N PHE A 789 14.41 -4.40 -13.03
CA PHE A 789 14.19 -5.49 -13.97
C PHE A 789 15.45 -6.05 -14.60
N ASN A 790 16.51 -5.26 -14.72
CA ASN A 790 17.78 -5.75 -15.26
C ASN A 790 18.56 -6.68 -14.32
N LYS A 791 18.26 -6.70 -13.02
CA LYS A 791 18.92 -7.59 -12.05
C LYS A 791 18.33 -8.99 -11.97
N LEU A 792 17.04 -9.17 -12.28
CA LEU A 792 16.44 -10.51 -12.33
C LEU A 792 16.91 -11.32 -13.56
N ALA A 793 17.31 -10.66 -14.63
CA ALA A 793 17.87 -11.32 -15.81
C ALA A 793 19.34 -11.78 -15.63
N ALA A 794 20.08 -11.18 -14.66
CA ALA A 794 21.48 -11.51 -14.42
C ALA A 794 21.72 -12.64 -13.39
N LEU A 795 20.67 -13.11 -12.69
CA LEU A 795 20.72 -14.20 -11.71
C LEU A 795 20.32 -15.57 -12.29
N LYS A 796 20.12 -15.67 -13.60
CA LYS A 796 19.99 -16.94 -14.34
C LYS A 796 21.13 -17.08 -15.35
N LYS A 797 22.33 -17.25 -14.86
CA LYS A 797 23.43 -17.94 -15.54
C LYS A 797 24.09 -18.87 -14.54
#